data_24be1ecd7c1d37b19a2933e2c00f9cbb
#
_entry.id   24be1ecd7c1d37b19a2933e2c00f9cbb
#
_cell.length_a   1.000
_cell.length_b   1.000
_cell.length_c   1.000
_cell.angle_alpha   90.00
_cell.angle_beta   90.00
_cell.angle_gamma   90.00
#
_symmetry.space_group_name_H-M   'P 1'
#
loop_
_entity.id
_entity.type
_entity.pdbx_description
1 polymer ?
#
loop_
_entity_poly.entity_id
_entity_poly.type
_entity_poly.pdbx_seq_one_letter_code
_entity_poly.pdbx_strand_id
1 'polypeptide(L)'
;MKKQLAVASFSALLAIVASSASSGFANWNTKYWANEKNFNRISSFNVSDNLPEGLKSNTKTSSEVVTASDDGKTLMYTDSDLGVVGLVDISDPAKPKALGIVELEAEPTGIAALGNNIYIGSNTSESYTNPSGALVQYDLGKRKKIKQCDLDGQPDSVFVSPDGSFLAVAIENERDEEYKDGVIPQLDEDGKQINPAGYVSLMKLNKKGKIQCNSIKKVDLTGLASIAPSDPEPEFVAINDLGETVVSIQENNHLAVIDKDGNVISHFTAGIVKQMAGMDTKKDGAHKFKKKLKNVRREPDGLTWIDNDHFATANEGDYKHKAPGQAKRGGSRSWTIFKKDGTVVYEDANRLERSIAQIGHFQDGRAGKKGVEPESVTFAKIDGTPYLFVGAERAGIVAVYDITELSQPVLTQLLPSGIGPEGFVAIPDRGLIASANEKDYNKKEPGLSSHVTIYQLQDAPASYPHLTNENGLEFVSWGAISGMVSGEDGKIYAVNDGTFKTQPRIYVIDPSSSPALLERAIDIKLDGKTALFMDQEGITTDGRGGFYISTEGIKKKLTEHPPAIYHVSSEGDIIEKITPPLSYLNYAKNPGFEGITRNGNILYVAQQKPWGDDTFNTTKILSYNLISKQWGAVNYQLDRIKKGGVGISELTYHDGALYVIERDSFYGKKAKLKAIYKVDLDDVDFEGLQTTMPPRLYPLVEKELVTDLKPVMKSTGGFILEKVEGLAINNDGQAWISTDNDGTGKKSTGETLFINIGKI
;
A
#
# COMPACT_ATOMS: atom_id res chain seq x y z
N MET A 1 -80.92 -34.65 8.06
CA MET A 1 -80.79 -33.25 7.62
C MET A 1 -79.36 -32.82 7.93
N LYS A 2 -78.63 -32.50 6.92
CA LYS A 2 -77.19 -32.25 6.88
C LYS A 2 -76.82 -30.95 7.58
N LYS A 3 -75.81 -30.97 8.45
CA LYS A 3 -75.04 -29.78 8.82
C LYS A 3 -73.58 -30.06 8.44
N GLN A 4 -73.05 -29.24 7.56
CA GLN A 4 -71.63 -29.17 7.19
C GLN A 4 -70.85 -28.50 8.33
N LEU A 5 -69.80 -29.17 8.80
CA LEU A 5 -68.75 -28.55 9.59
C LEU A 5 -67.56 -28.23 8.68
N ALA A 6 -67.22 -26.98 8.63
CA ALA A 6 -65.98 -26.52 8.01
C ALA A 6 -64.78 -26.80 8.96
N VAL A 7 -63.78 -27.54 8.49
CA VAL A 7 -62.52 -27.77 9.18
C VAL A 7 -61.51 -26.70 8.69
N ALA A 8 -61.15 -25.78 9.57
CA ALA A 8 -60.04 -24.87 9.34
C ALA A 8 -58.72 -25.56 9.71
N SER A 9 -57.90 -25.82 8.72
CA SER A 9 -56.55 -26.35 8.91
C SER A 9 -55.59 -25.21 9.35
N PHE A 10 -55.16 -25.25 10.58
CA PHE A 10 -54.03 -24.45 11.06
C PHE A 10 -52.74 -25.21 10.71
N SER A 11 -52.01 -24.73 9.72
CA SER A 11 -50.65 -25.18 9.44
C SER A 11 -49.71 -24.36 10.35
N ALA A 12 -49.25 -24.98 11.46
CA ALA A 12 -48.17 -24.42 12.26
C ALA A 12 -46.84 -24.66 11.51
N LEU A 13 -46.24 -23.61 10.99
CA LEU A 13 -44.87 -23.62 10.51
C LEU A 13 -43.96 -23.63 11.75
N LEU A 14 -43.34 -24.76 12.05
CA LEU A 14 -42.23 -24.85 13.00
C LEU A 14 -41.01 -24.24 12.30
N ALA A 15 -40.67 -22.99 12.60
CA ALA A 15 -39.38 -22.44 12.29
C ALA A 15 -38.34 -23.07 13.21
N ILE A 16 -37.60 -24.06 12.73
CA ILE A 16 -36.38 -24.54 13.37
C ILE A 16 -35.34 -23.41 13.22
N VAL A 17 -35.15 -22.65 14.28
CA VAL A 17 -34.00 -21.76 14.42
C VAL A 17 -32.78 -22.65 14.64
N ALA A 18 -32.12 -23.00 13.53
CA ALA A 18 -30.78 -23.53 13.62
C ALA A 18 -29.87 -22.38 14.05
N SER A 19 -29.57 -22.29 15.34
CA SER A 19 -28.49 -21.45 15.84
C SER A 19 -27.15 -22.06 15.37
N SER A 20 -26.80 -21.80 14.13
CA SER A 20 -25.42 -21.89 13.71
C SER A 20 -24.67 -20.79 14.49
N ALA A 21 -23.83 -21.21 15.41
CA ALA A 21 -22.81 -20.35 15.98
C ALA A 21 -21.91 -19.88 14.81
N SER A 22 -22.33 -18.86 14.08
CA SER A 22 -21.49 -18.13 13.16
C SER A 22 -20.40 -17.51 14.02
N SER A 23 -19.19 -18.01 13.84
CA SER A 23 -17.96 -17.36 14.27
C SER A 23 -18.10 -15.88 13.92
N GLY A 24 -18.04 -15.00 14.94
CA GLY A 24 -18.38 -13.59 14.85
C GLY A 24 -17.56 -12.81 13.85
N PHE A 25 -17.97 -12.88 12.60
CA PHE A 25 -17.69 -11.90 11.59
C PHE A 25 -18.92 -10.98 11.60
N ALA A 26 -18.75 -9.79 12.15
CA ALA A 26 -19.78 -8.76 12.03
C ALA A 26 -20.12 -8.61 10.55
N ASN A 27 -21.42 -8.61 10.21
CA ASN A 27 -21.88 -8.26 8.88
C ASN A 27 -21.35 -6.85 8.56
N TRP A 28 -20.36 -6.78 7.70
CA TRP A 28 -19.88 -5.55 7.13
C TRP A 28 -20.97 -5.04 6.19
N ASN A 29 -21.68 -4.02 6.60
CA ASN A 29 -22.57 -3.33 5.69
C ASN A 29 -21.76 -2.24 4.98
N THR A 30 -20.83 -2.68 4.13
CA THR A 30 -19.80 -1.85 3.56
C THR A 30 -19.97 -1.75 2.05
N LYS A 31 -20.86 -0.88 1.66
CA LYS A 31 -20.74 -0.17 0.39
C LYS A 31 -20.18 1.20 0.69
N TYR A 32 -18.98 1.27 1.33
CA TYR A 32 -18.38 2.54 1.72
C TYR A 32 -18.13 3.45 0.50
N TRP A 33 -17.88 2.89 -0.67
CA TRP A 33 -17.75 3.65 -1.92
C TRP A 33 -19.07 4.25 -2.41
N ALA A 34 -20.22 3.88 -1.86
CA ALA A 34 -21.53 4.42 -2.23
C ALA A 34 -21.95 5.64 -1.40
N ASN A 35 -21.09 6.16 -0.54
CA ASN A 35 -21.34 7.39 0.21
C ASN A 35 -21.48 8.58 -0.75
N GLU A 36 -22.36 9.53 -0.42
CA GLU A 36 -22.53 10.77 -1.22
C GLU A 36 -21.30 11.67 -1.15
N LYS A 37 -20.63 11.70 0.03
CA LYS A 37 -19.39 12.45 0.24
C LYS A 37 -18.22 11.50 0.47
N ASN A 38 -17.13 11.74 -0.23
CA ASN A 38 -15.94 10.92 -0.13
C ASN A 38 -14.66 11.76 -0.15
N PHE A 39 -13.64 11.26 0.56
CA PHE A 39 -12.30 11.77 0.38
C PHE A 39 -11.73 11.22 -0.93
N ASN A 40 -11.33 12.11 -1.82
CA ASN A 40 -10.66 11.74 -3.04
C ASN A 40 -9.24 12.32 -3.07
N ARG A 41 -8.29 11.53 -3.55
CA ARG A 41 -6.93 12.01 -3.80
C ARG A 41 -6.98 13.05 -4.91
N ILE A 42 -6.58 14.28 -4.61
CA ILE A 42 -6.60 15.40 -5.56
C ILE A 42 -5.23 15.73 -6.11
N SER A 43 -4.16 15.39 -5.41
CA SER A 43 -2.80 15.60 -5.88
C SER A 43 -1.77 14.76 -5.10
N SER A 44 -0.58 14.64 -5.70
CA SER A 44 0.61 14.07 -5.08
C SER A 44 1.81 14.96 -5.42
N PHE A 45 2.51 15.45 -4.39
CA PHE A 45 3.68 16.32 -4.51
C PHE A 45 4.97 15.51 -4.34
N ASN A 46 5.84 15.49 -5.33
CA ASN A 46 7.15 14.85 -5.19
C ASN A 46 8.08 15.70 -4.32
N VAL A 47 8.64 15.14 -3.27
CA VAL A 47 9.62 15.81 -2.40
C VAL A 47 10.85 16.27 -3.17
N SER A 48 11.28 15.51 -4.16
CA SER A 48 12.38 15.90 -5.06
C SER A 48 12.15 17.21 -5.84
N ASP A 49 10.91 17.71 -5.92
CA ASP A 49 10.62 19.01 -6.52
C ASP A 49 11.03 20.20 -5.62
N ASN A 50 11.27 19.94 -4.32
CA ASN A 50 11.77 20.92 -3.34
C ASN A 50 13.30 20.98 -3.28
N LEU A 51 14.01 20.09 -3.97
CA LEU A 51 15.49 20.09 -3.93
C LEU A 51 16.07 21.38 -4.43
N PRO A 52 17.08 21.97 -3.73
CA PRO A 52 17.79 23.15 -4.19
C PRO A 52 18.43 22.95 -5.57
N GLU A 53 18.58 24.05 -6.32
CA GLU A 53 19.32 24.04 -7.57
C GLU A 53 20.74 23.53 -7.36
N GLY A 54 21.16 22.57 -8.19
CA GLY A 54 22.49 21.95 -8.13
C GLY A 54 22.53 20.58 -7.45
N LEU A 55 21.52 20.18 -6.69
CA LEU A 55 21.39 18.80 -6.25
C LEU A 55 20.90 17.90 -7.38
N LYS A 56 21.39 16.66 -7.40
CA LYS A 56 21.00 15.68 -8.43
C LYS A 56 19.55 15.25 -8.22
N SER A 57 18.81 15.11 -9.29
CA SER A 57 17.42 14.63 -9.27
C SER A 57 17.22 13.20 -8.70
N ASN A 58 18.30 12.51 -8.42
CA ASN A 58 18.30 11.19 -7.78
C ASN A 58 18.92 11.23 -6.37
N THR A 59 19.00 12.39 -5.75
CA THR A 59 19.31 12.52 -4.33
C THR A 59 18.19 11.84 -3.55
N LYS A 60 18.55 11.00 -2.59
CA LYS A 60 17.57 10.32 -1.73
C LYS A 60 16.88 11.37 -0.86
N THR A 61 15.58 11.24 -0.73
CA THR A 61 14.72 12.11 0.08
C THR A 61 13.83 11.25 0.96
N SER A 62 13.27 11.83 2.00
CA SER A 62 12.17 11.21 2.74
C SER A 62 11.04 12.20 2.98
N SER A 63 9.92 11.73 3.50
CA SER A 63 8.80 12.53 3.95
C SER A 63 8.07 11.72 5.03
N GLU A 64 8.39 11.99 6.28
CA GLU A 64 7.99 11.15 7.41
C GLU A 64 6.85 11.80 8.19
N VAL A 65 7.14 12.86 8.92
CA VAL A 65 6.13 13.59 9.70
C VAL A 65 5.69 14.84 8.95
N VAL A 66 4.39 15.12 8.90
CA VAL A 66 3.82 16.28 8.23
C VAL A 66 2.94 17.10 9.16
N THR A 67 3.04 18.43 9.06
CA THR A 67 2.16 19.38 9.73
C THR A 67 1.72 20.49 8.78
N ALA A 68 0.79 21.32 9.18
CA ALA A 68 0.28 22.43 8.38
C ALA A 68 0.40 23.76 9.13
N SER A 69 0.50 24.87 8.38
CA SER A 69 0.32 26.22 8.94
C SER A 69 -1.10 26.43 9.44
N ASP A 70 -1.31 27.34 10.38
CA ASP A 70 -2.63 27.62 10.97
C ASP A 70 -3.69 28.03 9.93
N ASP A 71 -3.28 28.68 8.83
CA ASP A 71 -4.17 29.01 7.71
C ASP A 71 -4.40 27.86 6.73
N GLY A 72 -3.77 26.70 6.99
CA GLY A 72 -3.89 25.50 6.19
C GLY A 72 -3.35 25.60 4.76
N LYS A 73 -2.51 26.62 4.44
CA LYS A 73 -2.01 26.83 3.07
C LYS A 73 -0.60 26.38 2.82
N THR A 74 0.15 26.04 3.87
CA THR A 74 1.50 25.53 3.78
C THR A 74 1.57 24.18 4.50
N LEU A 75 2.01 23.13 3.83
CA LEU A 75 2.45 21.90 4.46
C LEU A 75 3.94 21.96 4.75
N MET A 76 4.34 21.35 5.85
CA MET A 76 5.72 21.21 6.29
C MET A 76 5.97 19.74 6.60
N TYR A 77 7.03 19.15 6.04
CA TYR A 77 7.37 17.74 6.27
C TYR A 77 8.85 17.60 6.68
N THR A 78 9.14 16.62 7.51
CA THR A 78 10.51 16.23 7.85
C THR A 78 11.09 15.37 6.72
N ASP A 79 12.36 15.57 6.43
CA ASP A 79 13.18 14.75 5.52
C ASP A 79 14.47 14.38 6.27
N SER A 80 14.47 13.22 6.90
CA SER A 80 15.58 12.70 7.71
C SER A 80 16.80 12.39 6.85
N ASP A 81 16.57 11.84 5.64
CA ASP A 81 17.63 11.51 4.67
C ASP A 81 18.47 12.74 4.24
N LEU A 82 17.85 13.92 4.19
CA LEU A 82 18.52 15.18 3.85
C LEU A 82 18.84 16.06 5.06
N GLY A 83 18.25 15.80 6.22
CA GLY A 83 18.37 16.67 7.39
C GLY A 83 17.69 18.03 7.20
N VAL A 84 16.49 18.06 6.64
CA VAL A 84 15.76 19.30 6.32
C VAL A 84 14.28 19.22 6.68
N VAL A 85 13.63 20.38 6.70
CA VAL A 85 12.17 20.49 6.64
C VAL A 85 11.79 21.06 5.27
N GLY A 86 10.98 20.33 4.54
CA GLY A 86 10.44 20.78 3.26
C GLY A 86 9.14 21.56 3.42
N LEU A 87 8.90 22.54 2.54
CA LEU A 87 7.73 23.43 2.56
C LEU A 87 6.97 23.31 1.23
N VAL A 88 5.64 23.18 1.30
CA VAL A 88 4.78 23.03 0.12
C VAL A 88 3.61 24.01 0.22
N ASP A 89 3.45 24.87 -0.81
CA ASP A 89 2.26 25.70 -0.97
C ASP A 89 1.09 24.84 -1.47
N ILE A 90 0.05 24.77 -0.67
CA ILE A 90 -1.22 24.11 -0.95
C ILE A 90 -2.41 25.11 -0.97
N SER A 91 -2.15 26.41 -1.27
CA SER A 91 -3.21 27.39 -1.48
C SER A 91 -4.23 26.89 -2.51
N ASP A 92 -3.73 26.29 -3.61
CA ASP A 92 -4.50 25.40 -4.49
C ASP A 92 -4.06 23.96 -4.24
N PRO A 93 -4.81 23.17 -3.45
CA PRO A 93 -4.39 21.84 -3.05
C PRO A 93 -4.36 20.83 -4.21
N ALA A 94 -5.03 21.12 -5.33
CA ALA A 94 -4.95 20.33 -6.55
C ALA A 94 -3.66 20.57 -7.35
N LYS A 95 -2.93 21.66 -7.04
CA LYS A 95 -1.69 22.06 -7.72
C LYS A 95 -0.62 22.50 -6.72
N PRO A 96 -0.17 21.61 -5.83
CA PRO A 96 0.82 21.95 -4.82
C PRO A 96 2.13 22.42 -5.47
N LYS A 97 2.79 23.41 -4.83
CA LYS A 97 4.02 24.01 -5.34
C LYS A 97 5.14 23.92 -4.31
N ALA A 98 6.34 23.69 -4.82
CA ALA A 98 7.54 23.75 -4.01
C ALA A 98 7.76 25.16 -3.45
N LEU A 99 7.96 25.27 -2.15
CA LEU A 99 8.43 26.49 -1.47
C LEU A 99 9.90 26.38 -1.06
N GLY A 100 10.55 25.23 -1.28
CA GLY A 100 11.94 24.94 -0.91
C GLY A 100 12.02 24.33 0.49
N ILE A 101 13.23 24.40 1.07
CA ILE A 101 13.58 23.71 2.31
C ILE A 101 14.04 24.68 3.40
N VAL A 102 14.01 24.21 4.65
CA VAL A 102 14.71 24.76 5.80
C VAL A 102 15.82 23.78 6.17
N GLU A 103 17.07 24.18 6.00
CA GLU A 103 18.23 23.36 6.37
C GLU A 103 18.35 23.30 7.89
N LEU A 104 18.64 22.10 8.42
CA LEU A 104 18.83 21.82 9.83
C LEU A 104 20.29 21.42 10.09
N GLU A 105 20.70 21.47 11.36
CA GLU A 105 22.04 21.07 11.80
C GLU A 105 22.12 19.58 12.13
N ALA A 106 20.94 18.92 12.27
CA ALA A 106 20.82 17.51 12.62
C ALA A 106 19.50 16.92 12.05
N GLU A 107 19.35 15.63 12.13
CA GLU A 107 18.22 14.85 11.64
C GLU A 107 16.90 15.27 12.32
N PRO A 108 15.86 15.66 11.57
CA PRO A 108 14.54 15.94 12.14
C PRO A 108 13.77 14.63 12.39
N THR A 109 13.22 14.46 13.58
CA THR A 109 12.40 13.30 13.96
C THR A 109 10.93 13.65 14.13
N GLY A 110 10.62 14.87 14.59
CA GLY A 110 9.24 15.32 14.76
C GLY A 110 9.07 16.80 14.43
N ILE A 111 7.85 17.20 14.05
CA ILE A 111 7.53 18.59 13.70
C ILE A 111 6.15 19.00 14.18
N ALA A 112 6.04 20.20 14.75
CA ALA A 112 4.78 20.84 15.08
C ALA A 112 4.81 22.32 14.68
N ALA A 113 3.64 22.93 14.45
CA ALA A 113 3.52 24.33 14.10
C ALA A 113 2.53 25.06 15.00
N LEU A 114 2.77 26.34 15.25
CA LEU A 114 1.85 27.26 15.92
C LEU A 114 2.12 28.69 15.48
N GLY A 115 1.17 29.34 14.87
CA GLY A 115 1.34 30.67 14.29
C GLY A 115 2.44 30.68 13.23
N ASN A 116 3.41 31.57 13.41
CA ASN A 116 4.58 31.65 12.52
C ASN A 116 5.78 30.84 13.04
N ASN A 117 5.57 29.92 13.99
CA ASN A 117 6.64 29.12 14.58
C ASN A 117 6.54 27.66 14.13
N ILE A 118 7.70 27.08 13.83
CA ILE A 118 7.87 25.64 13.61
C ILE A 118 8.75 25.12 14.74
N TYR A 119 8.38 24.04 15.37
CA TYR A 119 9.12 23.33 16.42
C TYR A 119 9.53 21.97 15.86
N ILE A 120 10.82 21.67 15.94
CA ILE A 120 11.42 20.49 15.33
C ILE A 120 12.21 19.74 16.38
N GLY A 121 11.89 18.47 16.61
CA GLY A 121 12.75 17.52 17.30
C GLY A 121 13.93 17.21 16.40
N SER A 122 15.14 17.35 16.92
CA SER A 122 16.36 17.06 16.16
C SER A 122 17.20 16.06 16.92
N ASN A 123 17.47 14.91 16.31
CA ASN A 123 18.33 13.87 16.83
C ASN A 123 19.80 14.24 16.59
N THR A 124 20.58 14.29 17.64
CA THR A 124 22.04 14.56 17.60
C THR A 124 22.84 13.42 18.22
N SER A 125 22.22 12.27 18.46
CA SER A 125 22.82 11.10 19.10
C SER A 125 24.08 10.63 18.38
N GLU A 126 25.13 10.36 19.12
CA GLU A 126 26.35 9.74 18.59
C GLU A 126 26.20 8.22 18.46
N SER A 127 25.35 7.63 19.31
CA SER A 127 25.06 6.20 19.33
C SER A 127 23.86 5.92 20.24
N TYR A 128 23.32 4.73 20.19
CA TYR A 128 22.24 4.25 21.09
C TYR A 128 22.59 4.37 22.59
N THR A 129 23.88 4.28 22.95
CA THR A 129 24.35 4.40 24.35
C THR A 129 24.73 5.83 24.77
N ASN A 130 24.76 6.75 23.81
CA ASN A 130 25.00 8.17 24.02
C ASN A 130 23.97 9.01 23.26
N PRO A 131 22.67 8.87 23.60
CA PRO A 131 21.60 9.62 22.94
C PRO A 131 21.68 11.10 23.30
N SER A 132 21.36 11.95 22.34
CA SER A 132 21.25 13.40 22.52
C SER A 132 20.30 13.99 21.49
N GLY A 133 19.77 15.17 21.79
CA GLY A 133 18.90 15.86 20.86
C GLY A 133 18.48 17.24 21.33
N ALA A 134 17.83 17.95 20.47
CA ALA A 134 17.38 19.32 20.74
C ALA A 134 15.98 19.59 20.20
N LEU A 135 15.25 20.47 20.87
CA LEU A 135 14.09 21.13 20.29
C LEU A 135 14.51 22.43 19.63
N VAL A 136 14.33 22.53 18.32
CA VAL A 136 14.73 23.70 17.53
C VAL A 136 13.50 24.46 17.06
N GLN A 137 13.48 25.76 17.27
CA GLN A 137 12.40 26.65 16.81
C GLN A 137 12.85 27.50 15.65
N TYR A 138 12.04 27.50 14.57
CA TYR A 138 12.23 28.36 13.40
C TYR A 138 11.05 29.32 13.20
N ASP A 139 11.33 30.48 12.57
CA ASP A 139 10.33 31.38 12.02
C ASP A 139 9.94 30.90 10.64
N LEU A 140 8.68 30.54 10.41
CA LEU A 140 8.17 29.99 9.15
C LEU A 140 8.34 30.99 7.99
N GLY A 141 7.99 32.25 8.21
CA GLY A 141 8.05 33.29 7.16
C GLY A 141 9.48 33.68 6.77
N LYS A 142 10.39 33.74 7.74
CA LYS A 142 11.80 34.10 7.52
C LYS A 142 12.71 32.92 7.26
N ARG A 143 12.25 31.71 7.59
CA ARG A 143 13.02 30.45 7.55
C ARG A 143 14.35 30.53 8.30
N LYS A 144 14.30 31.11 9.49
CA LYS A 144 15.48 31.32 10.33
C LYS A 144 15.28 30.71 11.71
N LYS A 145 16.34 30.07 12.20
CA LYS A 145 16.40 29.57 13.57
C LYS A 145 16.18 30.72 14.56
N ILE A 146 15.20 30.57 15.45
CA ILE A 146 14.90 31.52 16.51
C ILE A 146 15.62 31.11 17.78
N LYS A 147 15.55 29.82 18.15
CA LYS A 147 16.04 29.29 19.41
C LYS A 147 16.24 27.78 19.33
N GLN A 148 17.05 27.27 20.22
CA GLN A 148 17.28 25.85 20.42
C GLN A 148 17.37 25.57 21.90
N CYS A 149 16.79 24.44 22.35
CA CYS A 149 16.89 23.92 23.71
C CYS A 149 17.41 22.50 23.64
N ASP A 150 18.42 22.21 24.41
CA ASP A 150 18.92 20.85 24.60
C ASP A 150 17.89 20.03 25.37
N LEU A 151 17.67 18.78 24.93
CA LEU A 151 16.69 17.86 25.51
C LEU A 151 17.37 16.77 26.36
N ASP A 152 18.73 16.68 26.36
CA ASP A 152 19.49 15.62 27.01
C ASP A 152 19.06 14.18 26.63
N GLY A 153 18.60 13.98 25.43
CA GLY A 153 18.16 12.68 24.92
C GLY A 153 17.61 12.79 23.49
N GLN A 154 17.40 11.65 22.85
CA GLN A 154 16.91 11.51 21.48
C GLN A 154 15.41 11.84 21.43
N PRO A 155 14.98 12.96 20.81
CA PRO A 155 13.57 13.22 20.59
C PRO A 155 13.05 12.32 19.50
N ASP A 156 11.75 11.96 19.59
CA ASP A 156 10.99 11.34 18.55
C ASP A 156 9.83 12.26 18.14
N SER A 157 8.71 12.28 18.82
CA SER A 157 7.57 13.10 18.45
C SER A 157 7.48 14.43 19.21
N VAL A 158 6.90 15.45 18.57
CA VAL A 158 6.66 16.80 19.13
C VAL A 158 5.21 17.19 18.97
N PHE A 159 4.55 17.63 20.05
CA PHE A 159 3.17 18.11 19.98
C PHE A 159 2.98 19.41 20.79
N VAL A 160 2.26 20.39 20.19
CA VAL A 160 1.93 21.66 20.86
C VAL A 160 0.52 21.56 21.45
N SER A 161 0.36 22.03 22.70
CA SER A 161 -0.96 22.08 23.36
C SER A 161 -1.95 22.92 22.56
N PRO A 162 -3.24 22.53 22.49
CA PRO A 162 -4.27 23.27 21.74
C PRO A 162 -4.38 24.76 22.15
N ASP A 163 -4.09 25.09 23.42
CA ASP A 163 -4.09 26.48 23.92
C ASP A 163 -2.77 27.23 23.62
N GLY A 164 -1.78 26.57 23.01
CA GLY A 164 -0.48 27.14 22.67
C GLY A 164 0.39 27.52 23.88
N SER A 165 0.10 27.03 25.10
CA SER A 165 0.81 27.40 26.31
C SER A 165 2.06 26.58 26.57
N PHE A 166 2.14 25.34 26.07
CA PHE A 166 3.29 24.45 26.20
C PHE A 166 3.34 23.46 25.03
N LEU A 167 4.40 22.69 24.99
CA LEU A 167 4.56 21.54 24.10
C LEU A 167 5.12 20.34 24.89
N ALA A 168 4.87 19.15 24.33
CA ALA A 168 5.44 17.90 24.80
C ALA A 168 6.35 17.31 23.72
N VAL A 169 7.43 16.66 24.17
CA VAL A 169 8.36 15.91 23.33
C VAL A 169 8.56 14.53 23.94
N ALA A 170 8.32 13.48 23.18
CA ALA A 170 8.75 12.15 23.53
C ALA A 170 10.29 12.07 23.38
N ILE A 171 10.97 11.57 24.38
CA ILE A 171 12.42 11.32 24.37
C ILE A 171 12.58 9.82 24.44
N GLU A 172 12.72 9.20 23.30
CA GLU A 172 12.72 7.75 23.15
C GLU A 172 13.99 7.12 23.71
N ASN A 173 15.17 7.66 23.33
CA ASN A 173 16.47 7.05 23.62
C ASN A 173 16.52 5.60 23.09
N GLU A 174 16.18 5.46 21.83
CA GLU A 174 16.09 4.19 21.11
C GLU A 174 17.23 3.23 21.47
N ARG A 175 16.90 1.97 21.75
CA ARG A 175 17.89 0.92 22.01
C ARG A 175 18.35 0.24 20.73
N ASP A 176 19.55 -0.35 20.77
CA ASP A 176 20.05 -1.16 19.67
C ASP A 176 19.33 -2.52 19.62
N GLU A 177 18.38 -2.67 18.72
CA GLU A 177 17.62 -3.93 18.54
C GLU A 177 18.51 -5.12 18.15
N GLU A 178 19.68 -4.88 17.57
CA GLU A 178 20.62 -5.94 17.18
C GLU A 178 21.56 -6.35 18.32
N TYR A 179 21.62 -5.57 19.42
CA TYR A 179 22.46 -5.90 20.55
C TYR A 179 21.98 -7.18 21.27
N LYS A 180 22.81 -8.24 21.22
CA LYS A 180 22.52 -9.55 21.85
C LYS A 180 21.11 -10.07 21.53
N ASP A 181 20.69 -9.99 20.26
CA ASP A 181 19.37 -10.41 19.79
C ASP A 181 18.19 -9.68 20.47
N GLY A 182 18.33 -8.38 20.76
CA GLY A 182 17.27 -7.55 21.33
C GLY A 182 16.96 -7.82 22.81
N VAL A 183 17.98 -8.19 23.60
CA VAL A 183 17.83 -8.41 25.05
C VAL A 183 17.49 -7.09 25.77
N ILE A 184 16.44 -7.09 26.57
CA ILE A 184 15.98 -5.95 27.36
C ILE A 184 15.99 -6.29 28.85
N PRO A 185 16.50 -5.44 29.76
CA PRO A 185 17.33 -4.25 29.48
C PRO A 185 18.69 -4.62 28.89
N GLN A 186 19.27 -3.72 28.11
CA GLN A 186 20.62 -3.91 27.57
C GLN A 186 21.64 -3.62 28.68
N LEU A 187 22.40 -4.64 29.05
CA LEU A 187 23.36 -4.56 30.16
C LEU A 187 24.80 -4.72 29.67
N ASP A 188 25.73 -3.92 30.25
CA ASP A 188 27.16 -4.09 30.08
C ASP A 188 27.70 -5.37 30.78
N GLU A 189 29.01 -5.55 30.81
CA GLU A 189 29.67 -6.71 31.44
C GLU A 189 29.51 -6.72 32.97
N ASP A 190 29.30 -5.56 33.57
CA ASP A 190 29.10 -5.38 35.02
C ASP A 190 27.59 -5.47 35.40
N GLY A 191 26.71 -5.68 34.45
CA GLY A 191 25.27 -5.78 34.68
C GLY A 191 24.57 -4.43 34.83
N LYS A 192 25.18 -3.34 34.42
CA LYS A 192 24.59 -2.00 34.40
C LYS A 192 23.90 -1.76 33.07
N GLN A 193 22.73 -1.13 33.12
CA GLN A 193 22.01 -0.73 31.89
C GLN A 193 22.84 0.29 31.09
N ILE A 194 23.03 0.02 29.81
CA ILE A 194 23.86 0.84 28.92
C ILE A 194 23.07 1.95 28.23
N ASN A 195 21.76 1.74 27.96
CA ASN A 195 20.89 2.76 27.39
C ASN A 195 20.27 3.61 28.51
N PRO A 196 20.31 4.96 28.39
CA PRO A 196 19.52 5.81 29.26
C PRO A 196 18.02 5.60 28.99
N ALA A 197 17.21 5.51 30.04
CA ALA A 197 15.76 5.43 29.92
C ALA A 197 15.19 6.65 29.20
N GLY A 198 14.18 6.43 28.35
CA GLY A 198 13.41 7.50 27.76
C GLY A 198 12.48 8.19 28.76
N TYR A 199 11.94 9.34 28.39
CA TYR A 199 11.07 10.17 29.22
C TYR A 199 10.26 11.15 28.36
N VAL A 200 9.28 11.86 28.95
CA VAL A 200 8.58 12.96 28.27
C VAL A 200 9.13 14.30 28.76
N SER A 201 9.45 15.19 27.83
CA SER A 201 9.81 16.59 28.11
C SER A 201 8.61 17.50 27.92
N LEU A 202 8.19 18.23 28.97
CA LEU A 202 7.20 19.31 28.86
C LEU A 202 7.92 20.67 28.87
N MET A 203 7.59 21.57 27.94
CA MET A 203 8.25 22.87 27.81
C MET A 203 7.22 23.98 27.58
N LYS A 204 7.26 25.05 28.38
CA LYS A 204 6.34 26.19 28.23
C LYS A 204 6.67 27.03 27.01
N LEU A 205 5.64 27.55 26.41
CA LEU A 205 5.68 28.58 25.37
C LEU A 205 5.28 29.94 25.98
N ASN A 206 5.90 31.01 25.52
CA ASN A 206 5.41 32.34 25.88
C ASN A 206 4.28 32.78 24.95
N LYS A 207 3.63 33.92 25.21
CA LYS A 207 2.50 34.46 24.42
C LYS A 207 2.78 34.66 22.91
N LYS A 208 4.05 34.62 22.49
CA LYS A 208 4.50 34.70 21.08
C LYS A 208 4.90 33.32 20.53
N GLY A 209 4.58 32.24 21.22
CA GLY A 209 4.98 30.90 20.84
C GLY A 209 6.48 30.61 20.98
N LYS A 210 7.27 31.42 21.74
CA LYS A 210 8.70 31.14 21.90
C LYS A 210 8.97 30.13 23.00
N ILE A 211 9.78 29.11 22.70
CA ILE A 211 10.18 28.08 23.65
C ILE A 211 10.99 28.65 24.81
N GLN A 212 10.76 28.11 26.00
CA GLN A 212 11.39 28.54 27.23
C GLN A 212 12.24 27.39 27.82
N CYS A 213 13.55 27.29 27.43
CA CYS A 213 14.42 26.19 27.83
C CYS A 213 14.53 25.99 29.35
N ASN A 214 14.44 27.06 30.13
CA ASN A 214 14.48 26.99 31.59
C ASN A 214 13.21 26.44 32.22
N SER A 215 12.20 26.15 31.45
CA SER A 215 10.94 25.58 31.90
C SER A 215 10.81 24.08 31.59
N ILE A 216 11.83 23.46 30.98
CA ILE A 216 11.83 22.04 30.70
C ILE A 216 11.58 21.25 31.98
N LYS A 217 10.57 20.41 31.92
CA LYS A 217 10.26 19.44 32.97
C LYS A 217 10.32 18.03 32.36
N LYS A 218 11.24 17.23 32.86
CA LYS A 218 11.35 15.81 32.53
C LYS A 218 10.34 15.01 33.36
N VAL A 219 9.53 14.20 32.69
CA VAL A 219 8.58 13.28 33.31
C VAL A 219 9.15 11.88 33.21
N ASP A 220 9.57 11.34 34.33
CA ASP A 220 10.12 9.98 34.44
C ASP A 220 9.02 8.93 34.23
N LEU A 221 9.26 7.96 33.36
CA LEU A 221 8.35 6.86 33.04
C LEU A 221 8.89 5.51 33.58
N THR A 222 10.03 5.49 34.22
CA THR A 222 10.62 4.25 34.75
C THR A 222 9.72 3.62 35.80
N GLY A 223 9.62 2.30 35.77
CA GLY A 223 8.79 1.55 36.70
C GLY A 223 7.30 1.49 36.36
N LEU A 224 6.79 2.25 35.39
CA LEU A 224 5.37 2.24 35.02
C LEU A 224 4.97 0.98 34.28
N ALA A 225 5.78 0.54 33.32
CA ALA A 225 5.52 -0.63 32.50
C ALA A 225 5.92 -1.94 33.21
N SER A 226 5.21 -3.02 32.91
CA SER A 226 5.59 -4.37 33.38
C SER A 226 6.63 -5.05 32.47
N ILE A 227 6.83 -4.53 31.27
CA ILE A 227 7.84 -4.98 30.31
C ILE A 227 8.95 -3.94 30.35
N ALA A 228 10.20 -4.35 30.53
CA ALA A 228 11.37 -3.48 30.61
C ALA A 228 11.13 -2.22 31.48
N PRO A 229 10.77 -2.35 32.76
CA PRO A 229 10.36 -1.22 33.59
C PRO A 229 11.47 -0.17 33.80
N SER A 230 12.74 -0.54 33.66
CA SER A 230 13.87 0.37 33.76
C SER A 230 14.25 1.05 32.45
N ASP A 231 13.59 0.69 31.37
CA ASP A 231 13.93 1.09 30.00
C ASP A 231 12.65 1.42 29.21
N PRO A 232 11.92 2.49 29.57
CA PRO A 232 10.82 2.99 28.79
C PRO A 232 11.32 3.65 27.50
N GLU A 233 10.64 3.37 26.37
CA GLU A 233 10.85 4.02 25.07
C GLU A 233 9.55 4.70 24.65
N PRO A 234 9.34 5.97 25.07
CA PRO A 234 8.20 6.76 24.62
C PRO A 234 8.42 7.27 23.20
N GLU A 235 7.47 6.96 22.29
CA GLU A 235 7.56 7.32 20.88
C GLU A 235 6.62 8.48 20.53
N PHE A 236 5.33 8.34 20.80
CA PHE A 236 4.37 9.32 20.36
C PHE A 236 3.68 10.03 21.52
N VAL A 237 3.48 11.36 21.38
CA VAL A 237 2.71 12.18 22.32
C VAL A 237 1.60 12.95 21.62
N ALA A 238 0.46 13.11 22.31
CA ALA A 238 -0.61 14.02 21.89
C ALA A 238 -1.20 14.71 23.13
N ILE A 239 -1.71 15.93 22.96
CA ILE A 239 -2.24 16.76 24.05
C ILE A 239 -3.71 17.09 23.77
N ASN A 240 -4.59 16.86 24.76
CA ASN A 240 -6.02 17.21 24.66
C ASN A 240 -6.32 18.66 25.08
N ASP A 241 -7.59 19.07 24.99
CA ASP A 241 -8.02 20.45 25.35
C ASP A 241 -7.87 20.78 26.85
N LEU A 242 -7.72 19.78 27.71
CA LEU A 242 -7.44 19.99 29.14
C LEU A 242 -5.94 20.17 29.44
N GLY A 243 -5.10 20.00 28.41
CA GLY A 243 -3.64 20.00 28.54
C GLY A 243 -3.09 18.68 29.11
N GLU A 244 -3.85 17.57 29.02
CA GLU A 244 -3.38 16.24 29.37
C GLU A 244 -2.63 15.65 28.18
N THR A 245 -1.41 15.17 28.40
CA THR A 245 -0.58 14.51 27.39
C THR A 245 -0.72 13.00 27.53
N VAL A 246 -1.15 12.31 26.46
CA VAL A 246 -1.04 10.87 26.36
C VAL A 246 0.26 10.51 25.65
N VAL A 247 0.91 9.42 26.07
CA VAL A 247 2.18 8.93 25.50
C VAL A 247 2.11 7.42 25.28
N SER A 248 2.54 6.98 24.09
CA SER A 248 2.80 5.58 23.80
C SER A 248 4.22 5.19 24.22
N ILE A 249 4.36 3.98 24.74
CA ILE A 249 5.63 3.35 25.13
C ILE A 249 5.58 1.97 24.46
N GLN A 250 5.94 1.93 23.18
CA GLN A 250 5.57 0.87 22.24
C GLN A 250 6.10 -0.51 22.65
N GLU A 251 7.42 -0.66 22.75
CA GLU A 251 8.06 -1.93 23.09
C GLU A 251 7.73 -2.38 24.51
N ASN A 252 7.43 -1.44 25.39
CA ASN A 252 6.95 -1.72 26.73
C ASN A 252 5.46 -2.14 26.73
N ASN A 253 4.76 -2.05 25.57
CA ASN A 253 3.33 -2.31 25.44
C ASN A 253 2.50 -1.56 26.48
N HIS A 254 2.79 -0.26 26.66
CA HIS A 254 2.26 0.56 27.75
C HIS A 254 1.81 1.94 27.26
N LEU A 255 0.92 2.56 28.01
CA LEU A 255 0.39 3.91 27.76
C LEU A 255 0.37 4.68 29.09
N ALA A 256 0.65 5.98 29.04
CA ALA A 256 0.53 6.85 30.20
C ALA A 256 -0.16 8.17 29.83
N VAL A 257 -0.85 8.77 30.81
CA VAL A 257 -1.46 10.09 30.71
C VAL A 257 -0.85 11.00 31.76
N ILE A 258 -0.37 12.16 31.34
CA ILE A 258 0.39 13.12 32.11
C ILE A 258 -0.40 14.43 32.12
N ASP A 259 -0.56 15.05 33.28
CA ASP A 259 -1.17 16.38 33.38
C ASP A 259 -0.21 17.50 32.92
N LYS A 260 -0.72 18.71 32.72
CA LYS A 260 0.08 19.87 32.31
C LYS A 260 1.18 20.27 33.30
N ASP A 261 1.08 19.79 34.55
CA ASP A 261 2.08 20.02 35.61
C ASP A 261 3.14 18.90 35.64
N GLY A 262 3.01 17.90 34.73
CA GLY A 262 3.92 16.78 34.55
C GLY A 262 3.79 15.71 35.63
N ASN A 263 2.60 15.48 36.16
CA ASN A 263 2.29 14.33 37.00
C ASN A 263 1.64 13.24 36.14
N VAL A 264 2.09 12.00 36.29
CA VAL A 264 1.41 10.85 35.69
C VAL A 264 0.10 10.63 36.43
N ILE A 265 -1.03 10.90 35.76
CA ILE A 265 -2.37 10.81 36.35
C ILE A 265 -3.06 9.48 36.04
N SER A 266 -2.61 8.77 34.99
CA SER A 266 -3.04 7.43 34.64
C SER A 266 -1.95 6.71 33.88
N HIS A 267 -1.78 5.40 34.08
CA HIS A 267 -0.96 4.56 33.23
C HIS A 267 -1.46 3.12 33.24
N PHE A 268 -1.30 2.41 32.15
CA PHE A 268 -1.78 1.04 32.02
C PHE A 268 -1.11 0.31 30.85
N THR A 269 -1.07 -1.01 30.92
CA THR A 269 -0.61 -1.80 29.79
C THR A 269 -1.62 -1.66 28.61
N ALA A 270 -1.10 -1.50 27.39
CA ALA A 270 -1.94 -1.55 26.20
C ALA A 270 -2.64 -2.91 26.03
N GLY A 271 -2.22 -3.92 26.81
CA GLY A 271 -2.88 -5.19 26.90
C GLY A 271 -2.65 -6.09 25.68
N ILE A 272 -3.61 -6.98 25.45
CA ILE A 272 -3.51 -7.99 24.38
C ILE A 272 -4.82 -8.08 23.60
N VAL A 273 -4.72 -8.40 22.31
CA VAL A 273 -5.84 -8.88 21.51
C VAL A 273 -5.97 -10.40 21.74
N LYS A 274 -7.08 -10.82 22.33
CA LYS A 274 -7.27 -12.21 22.73
C LYS A 274 -7.28 -13.18 21.55
N GLN A 275 -7.86 -12.76 20.43
CA GLN A 275 -7.99 -13.59 19.25
C GLN A 275 -8.19 -12.76 17.97
N MET A 276 -7.39 -13.05 16.96
CA MET A 276 -7.53 -12.57 15.60
C MET A 276 -7.57 -13.77 14.66
N ALA A 277 -8.69 -13.96 13.97
CA ALA A 277 -8.88 -15.08 13.05
C ALA A 277 -8.72 -14.61 11.59
N GLY A 278 -8.39 -15.53 10.68
CA GLY A 278 -8.23 -15.20 9.26
C GLY A 278 -7.04 -14.28 9.02
N MET A 279 -5.90 -14.57 9.64
CA MET A 279 -4.63 -13.87 9.42
C MET A 279 -3.73 -14.66 8.48
N ASP A 280 -2.92 -13.96 7.69
CA ASP A 280 -1.74 -14.54 7.05
C ASP A 280 -0.50 -14.25 7.90
N THR A 281 0.35 -15.26 8.07
CA THR A 281 1.54 -15.18 8.93
C THR A 281 2.79 -15.73 8.30
N LYS A 282 2.80 -15.88 6.96
CA LYS A 282 3.93 -16.47 6.25
C LYS A 282 4.23 -15.74 4.95
N LYS A 283 5.50 -15.45 4.74
CA LYS A 283 6.03 -15.08 3.44
C LYS A 283 6.30 -16.37 2.64
N ASP A 284 5.33 -16.84 1.88
CA ASP A 284 5.49 -18.08 1.11
C ASP A 284 5.04 -17.97 -0.37
N GLY A 285 4.81 -16.76 -0.87
CA GLY A 285 4.36 -16.50 -2.24
C GLY A 285 2.90 -16.88 -2.45
N ALA A 286 2.08 -16.70 -1.43
CA ALA A 286 0.64 -16.93 -1.46
C ALA A 286 -0.06 -16.18 -0.33
N HIS A 287 -1.26 -15.73 -0.57
CA HIS A 287 -2.11 -15.13 0.46
C HIS A 287 -2.99 -16.20 1.13
N LYS A 288 -2.67 -16.56 2.37
CA LYS A 288 -3.35 -17.65 3.12
C LYS A 288 -3.97 -17.15 4.42
N PHE A 289 -5.03 -16.40 4.36
CA PHE A 289 -5.76 -15.83 5.50
C PHE A 289 -6.53 -16.90 6.31
N LYS A 290 -5.81 -17.90 6.85
CA LYS A 290 -6.37 -19.05 7.56
C LYS A 290 -5.87 -19.20 8.99
N LYS A 291 -4.87 -18.40 9.40
CA LYS A 291 -4.28 -18.49 10.73
C LYS A 291 -5.11 -17.75 11.77
N LYS A 292 -4.94 -18.19 13.03
CA LYS A 292 -5.54 -17.60 14.21
C LYS A 292 -4.43 -17.20 15.16
N LEU A 293 -4.26 -15.89 15.34
CA LEU A 293 -3.36 -15.35 16.36
C LEU A 293 -4.12 -15.27 17.69
N LYS A 294 -3.44 -15.54 18.80
CA LYS A 294 -4.02 -15.51 20.13
C LYS A 294 -3.09 -14.82 21.11
N ASN A 295 -3.67 -13.98 21.96
CA ASN A 295 -2.99 -13.28 23.03
C ASN A 295 -1.75 -12.51 22.53
N VAL A 296 -1.90 -11.79 21.43
CA VAL A 296 -0.85 -10.90 20.89
C VAL A 296 -0.91 -9.56 21.60
N ARG A 297 0.24 -8.96 21.86
CA ARG A 297 0.33 -7.60 22.42
C ARG A 297 -0.08 -6.59 21.35
N ARG A 298 -0.55 -5.41 21.76
CA ARG A 298 -0.89 -4.34 20.82
C ARG A 298 0.35 -3.65 20.31
N GLU A 299 1.25 -3.26 21.21
CA GLU A 299 2.44 -2.47 20.91
C GLU A 299 2.04 -1.19 20.13
N PRO A 300 1.38 -0.23 20.85
CA PRO A 300 0.87 0.99 20.25
C PRO A 300 2.02 1.93 19.90
N ASP A 301 2.01 2.44 18.68
CA ASP A 301 2.92 3.44 18.16
C ASP A 301 2.21 4.81 18.12
N GLY A 302 1.79 5.29 16.93
CA GLY A 302 1.08 6.55 16.79
C GLY A 302 -0.24 6.61 17.55
N LEU A 303 -0.58 7.78 18.10
CA LEU A 303 -1.80 8.00 18.86
C LEU A 303 -2.39 9.41 18.64
N THR A 304 -3.69 9.55 18.91
CA THR A 304 -4.39 10.83 18.83
C THR A 304 -5.56 10.86 19.80
N TRP A 305 -5.80 12.03 20.44
CA TRP A 305 -7.03 12.26 21.19
C TRP A 305 -8.23 12.40 20.26
N ILE A 306 -9.37 11.82 20.66
CA ILE A 306 -10.68 11.99 20.02
C ILE A 306 -11.47 13.06 20.78
N ASP A 307 -11.42 13.00 22.10
CA ASP A 307 -11.98 13.97 23.03
C ASP A 307 -11.16 13.97 24.33
N ASN A 308 -11.63 14.63 25.39
CA ASN A 308 -10.90 14.71 26.66
C ASN A 308 -10.88 13.41 27.49
N ASP A 309 -11.57 12.36 27.04
CA ASP A 309 -11.66 11.06 27.75
C ASP A 309 -11.23 9.86 26.88
N HIS A 310 -11.25 10.03 25.55
CA HIS A 310 -10.97 8.95 24.60
C HIS A 310 -9.82 9.31 23.66
N PHE A 311 -8.98 8.33 23.38
CA PHE A 311 -7.93 8.44 22.36
C PHE A 311 -7.81 7.13 21.56
N ALA A 312 -7.28 7.23 20.35
CA ALA A 312 -7.01 6.09 19.47
C ALA A 312 -5.52 5.84 19.36
N THR A 313 -5.14 4.56 19.16
CA THR A 313 -3.76 4.13 18.88
C THR A 313 -3.73 3.31 17.60
N ALA A 314 -2.71 3.52 16.78
CA ALA A 314 -2.24 2.56 15.79
C ALA A 314 -1.35 1.54 16.50
N ASN A 315 -1.53 0.25 16.19
CA ASN A 315 -0.81 -0.82 16.87
C ASN A 315 0.04 -1.55 15.84
N GLU A 316 1.26 -1.15 15.72
CA GLU A 316 2.19 -1.68 14.73
C GLU A 316 2.49 -3.17 14.97
N GLY A 317 2.96 -3.50 16.12
CA GLY A 317 3.25 -4.80 16.69
C GLY A 317 4.02 -5.76 15.81
N ASP A 318 5.12 -6.38 16.27
CA ASP A 318 5.82 -7.42 15.53
C ASP A 318 5.43 -8.84 15.97
N TYR A 319 4.67 -9.52 15.11
CA TYR A 319 4.25 -10.90 15.36
C TYR A 319 5.42 -11.86 15.60
N LYS A 320 6.60 -11.65 15.01
CA LYS A 320 7.77 -12.50 15.20
C LYS A 320 8.57 -12.16 16.44
N HIS A 321 8.56 -10.90 16.84
CA HIS A 321 9.32 -10.48 18.00
C HIS A 321 8.71 -11.01 19.30
N LYS A 322 9.59 -11.47 20.16
CA LYS A 322 9.32 -11.68 21.58
C LYS A 322 10.30 -10.81 22.32
N ALA A 323 9.83 -9.97 23.20
CA ALA A 323 10.73 -9.41 24.20
C ALA A 323 11.40 -10.57 24.95
N PRO A 324 12.71 -10.52 25.22
CA PRO A 324 13.42 -11.57 25.95
C PRO A 324 12.72 -11.90 27.25
N GLY A 325 12.58 -13.21 27.53
CA GLY A 325 11.88 -13.69 28.72
C GLY A 325 10.35 -13.60 28.67
N GLN A 326 9.76 -13.10 27.58
CA GLN A 326 8.31 -12.99 27.44
C GLN A 326 7.73 -14.16 26.64
N ALA A 327 6.60 -14.71 27.14
CA ALA A 327 5.89 -15.77 26.46
C ALA A 327 5.00 -15.27 25.32
N LYS A 328 4.60 -14.00 25.35
CA LYS A 328 3.70 -13.37 24.37
C LYS A 328 4.48 -12.61 23.32
N ARG A 329 3.90 -12.56 22.13
CA ARG A 329 4.42 -11.82 20.99
C ARG A 329 3.62 -10.53 20.81
N GLY A 330 4.22 -9.50 20.23
CA GLY A 330 3.52 -8.37 19.63
C GLY A 330 2.74 -8.81 18.40
N GLY A 331 2.21 -7.87 17.65
CA GLY A 331 1.65 -8.12 16.32
C GLY A 331 0.15 -8.08 16.22
N SER A 332 -0.53 -7.21 16.96
CA SER A 332 -1.97 -7.03 16.74
C SER A 332 -2.29 -6.44 15.37
N ARG A 333 -1.38 -5.70 14.74
CA ARG A 333 -1.52 -5.14 13.37
C ARG A 333 -2.89 -4.48 13.18
N SER A 334 -3.33 -3.73 14.19
CA SER A 334 -4.68 -3.22 14.30
C SER A 334 -4.68 -1.81 14.86
N TRP A 335 -5.83 -1.31 15.22
CA TRP A 335 -5.94 -0.05 15.94
C TRP A 335 -7.00 -0.18 17.05
N THR A 336 -6.90 0.69 18.06
CA THR A 336 -7.71 0.57 19.29
C THR A 336 -8.19 1.94 19.74
N ILE A 337 -9.42 2.04 20.27
CA ILE A 337 -9.88 3.20 21.03
C ILE A 337 -9.85 2.86 22.51
N PHE A 338 -9.16 3.70 23.29
CA PHE A 338 -9.08 3.61 24.74
C PHE A 338 -9.79 4.79 25.40
N LYS A 339 -10.26 4.56 26.63
CA LYS A 339 -10.42 5.65 27.60
C LYS A 339 -9.11 5.94 28.29
N LYS A 340 -8.98 7.15 28.83
CA LYS A 340 -7.78 7.54 29.60
C LYS A 340 -7.54 6.74 30.89
N ASP A 341 -8.52 5.93 31.32
CA ASP A 341 -8.38 4.97 32.44
C ASP A 341 -7.91 3.57 31.99
N GLY A 342 -7.67 3.37 30.71
CA GLY A 342 -7.24 2.11 30.12
C GLY A 342 -8.35 1.17 29.65
N THR A 343 -9.61 1.60 29.78
CA THR A 343 -10.75 0.83 29.25
C THR A 343 -10.71 0.80 27.74
N VAL A 344 -10.69 -0.39 27.13
CA VAL A 344 -10.80 -0.55 25.67
C VAL A 344 -12.25 -0.36 25.26
N VAL A 345 -12.52 0.65 24.44
CA VAL A 345 -13.84 0.96 23.88
C VAL A 345 -14.07 0.23 22.56
N TYR A 346 -13.05 0.18 21.72
CA TYR A 346 -13.08 -0.54 20.44
C TYR A 346 -11.74 -1.19 20.13
N GLU A 347 -11.78 -2.34 19.48
CA GLU A 347 -10.63 -3.07 18.96
C GLU A 347 -10.91 -3.53 17.53
N ASP A 348 -10.11 -3.10 16.57
CA ASP A 348 -10.29 -3.46 15.16
C ASP A 348 -9.94 -4.92 14.86
N ALA A 349 -8.97 -5.46 15.58
CA ALA A 349 -8.45 -6.81 15.41
C ALA A 349 -7.90 -7.07 13.99
N ASN A 350 -8.62 -7.84 13.17
CA ASN A 350 -8.15 -8.21 11.81
C ASN A 350 -8.92 -7.55 10.68
N ARG A 351 -9.77 -6.57 10.98
CA ARG A 351 -10.67 -6.00 9.97
C ARG A 351 -9.91 -5.16 8.96
N LEU A 352 -9.08 -4.24 9.43
CA LEU A 352 -8.26 -3.38 8.56
C LEU A 352 -7.41 -4.21 7.59
N GLU A 353 -6.64 -5.19 8.08
CA GLU A 353 -5.77 -6.01 7.24
C GLU A 353 -6.57 -6.81 6.20
N ARG A 354 -7.75 -7.32 6.55
CA ARG A 354 -8.61 -8.04 5.61
C ARG A 354 -9.22 -7.14 4.56
N SER A 355 -9.70 -5.96 4.93
CA SER A 355 -10.24 -5.00 3.97
C SER A 355 -9.17 -4.53 2.98
N ILE A 356 -7.96 -4.29 3.47
CA ILE A 356 -6.79 -3.97 2.62
C ILE A 356 -6.47 -5.12 1.67
N ALA A 357 -6.54 -6.37 2.15
CA ALA A 357 -6.31 -7.55 1.30
C ALA A 357 -7.37 -7.70 0.19
N GLN A 358 -8.61 -7.26 0.44
CA GLN A 358 -9.70 -7.30 -0.54
C GLN A 358 -9.60 -6.24 -1.65
N ILE A 359 -8.74 -5.24 -1.49
CA ILE A 359 -8.44 -4.24 -2.53
C ILE A 359 -7.04 -4.42 -3.15
N GLY A 360 -6.38 -5.54 -2.87
CA GLY A 360 -5.12 -5.91 -3.52
C GLY A 360 -3.86 -5.31 -2.92
N HIS A 361 -3.90 -4.73 -1.70
CA HIS A 361 -2.78 -4.02 -1.07
C HIS A 361 -2.04 -4.82 0.01
N PHE A 362 -2.33 -6.11 0.18
CA PHE A 362 -1.62 -6.92 1.18
C PHE A 362 -0.28 -7.43 0.65
N GLN A 363 0.79 -7.18 1.40
CA GLN A 363 2.16 -7.58 1.05
C GLN A 363 2.53 -8.94 1.68
N ASP A 364 2.66 -10.02 0.86
CA ASP A 364 3.13 -11.35 1.33
C ASP A 364 4.47 -11.26 2.07
N GLY A 365 5.35 -10.37 1.64
CA GLY A 365 6.66 -10.16 2.27
C GLY A 365 6.60 -9.73 3.74
N ARG A 366 5.49 -9.14 4.18
CA ARG A 366 5.23 -8.66 5.55
C ARG A 366 4.34 -9.60 6.36
N ALA A 367 3.67 -10.56 5.75
CA ALA A 367 2.74 -11.48 6.40
C ALA A 367 3.30 -12.15 7.66
N GLY A 368 4.57 -12.51 7.67
CA GLY A 368 5.24 -13.11 8.82
C GLY A 368 5.82 -12.12 9.84
N LYS A 369 5.59 -10.80 9.68
CA LYS A 369 6.09 -9.73 10.54
C LYS A 369 4.93 -8.86 11.03
N LYS A 370 4.95 -7.59 10.69
CA LYS A 370 3.99 -6.55 11.10
C LYS A 370 2.75 -6.44 10.17
N GLY A 371 2.63 -7.26 9.10
CA GLY A 371 1.49 -7.29 8.17
C GLY A 371 1.34 -6.01 7.39
N VAL A 372 0.17 -5.36 7.50
CA VAL A 372 -0.09 -4.05 6.86
C VAL A 372 0.55 -2.88 7.61
N GLU A 373 1.01 -3.10 8.83
CA GLU A 373 1.81 -2.19 9.65
C GLU A 373 1.06 -0.87 9.91
N PRO A 374 0.05 -0.86 10.82
CA PRO A 374 -0.57 0.38 11.27
C PRO A 374 0.39 1.13 12.18
N GLU A 375 0.92 2.28 11.75
CA GLU A 375 1.86 3.10 12.52
C GLU A 375 1.25 4.41 12.99
N SER A 376 0.52 5.09 12.13
CA SER A 376 0.02 6.42 12.42
C SER A 376 -1.49 6.49 12.47
N VAL A 377 -1.99 7.38 13.32
CA VAL A 377 -3.41 7.68 13.43
C VAL A 377 -3.64 9.17 13.69
N THR A 378 -4.61 9.77 13.01
CA THR A 378 -5.02 11.16 13.28
C THR A 378 -6.53 11.30 13.31
N PHE A 379 -7.01 12.20 14.14
CA PHE A 379 -8.42 12.51 14.31
C PHE A 379 -8.74 13.90 13.78
N ALA A 380 -9.89 14.03 13.11
CA ALA A 380 -10.43 15.33 12.75
C ALA A 380 -11.94 15.31 12.63
N LYS A 381 -12.58 16.38 13.06
CA LYS A 381 -14.00 16.62 12.77
C LYS A 381 -14.09 17.46 11.50
N ILE A 382 -14.57 16.86 10.40
CA ILE A 382 -14.68 17.52 9.10
C ILE A 382 -16.15 17.52 8.66
N ASP A 383 -16.68 18.67 8.30
CA ASP A 383 -18.09 18.86 7.93
C ASP A 383 -19.07 18.25 8.95
N GLY A 384 -18.73 18.38 10.23
CA GLY A 384 -19.55 17.89 11.35
C GLY A 384 -19.37 16.42 11.71
N THR A 385 -18.75 15.59 10.84
CA THR A 385 -18.50 14.17 11.08
C THR A 385 -17.13 13.96 11.73
N PRO A 386 -17.02 13.16 12.82
CA PRO A 386 -15.76 12.80 13.43
C PRO A 386 -15.12 11.65 12.65
N TYR A 387 -14.00 11.93 12.01
CA TYR A 387 -13.22 10.94 11.28
C TYR A 387 -11.94 10.55 12.00
N LEU A 388 -11.61 9.27 11.92
CA LEU A 388 -10.30 8.73 12.29
C LEU A 388 -9.61 8.23 11.03
N PHE A 389 -8.37 8.70 10.81
CA PHE A 389 -7.52 8.28 9.70
C PHE A 389 -6.43 7.38 10.26
N VAL A 390 -6.34 6.14 9.76
CA VAL A 390 -5.35 5.14 10.19
C VAL A 390 -4.45 4.82 9.02
N GLY A 391 -3.15 5.05 9.17
CA GLY A 391 -2.14 4.72 8.18
C GLY A 391 -1.73 3.26 8.26
N ALA A 392 -1.70 2.60 7.12
CA ALA A 392 -1.15 1.25 6.96
C ALA A 392 0.10 1.34 6.07
N GLU A 393 1.25 1.51 6.71
CA GLU A 393 2.53 1.89 6.09
C GLU A 393 2.91 0.95 4.93
N ARG A 394 2.95 -0.35 5.19
CA ARG A 394 3.38 -1.34 4.18
C ARG A 394 2.33 -1.66 3.13
N ALA A 395 1.12 -1.22 3.35
CA ALA A 395 0.04 -1.33 2.37
C ALA A 395 -0.09 -0.10 1.46
N GLY A 396 0.53 1.04 1.81
CA GLY A 396 0.35 2.29 1.08
C GLY A 396 -1.08 2.82 1.15
N ILE A 397 -1.76 2.64 2.29
CA ILE A 397 -3.19 2.95 2.47
C ILE A 397 -3.40 3.88 3.66
N VAL A 398 -4.33 4.81 3.51
CA VAL A 398 -4.97 5.55 4.60
C VAL A 398 -6.41 5.06 4.74
N ALA A 399 -6.72 4.39 5.84
CA ALA A 399 -8.08 3.95 6.15
C ALA A 399 -8.86 5.07 6.85
N VAL A 400 -10.05 5.36 6.39
CA VAL A 400 -10.94 6.41 6.93
C VAL A 400 -12.10 5.76 7.65
N TYR A 401 -12.24 6.08 8.93
CA TYR A 401 -13.34 5.60 9.74
C TYR A 401 -14.23 6.77 10.18
N ASP A 402 -15.55 6.63 10.04
CA ASP A 402 -16.52 7.43 10.79
C ASP A 402 -16.61 6.86 12.20
N ILE A 403 -16.28 7.67 13.19
CA ILE A 403 -16.28 7.29 14.61
C ILE A 403 -17.37 8.02 15.40
N THR A 404 -18.49 8.38 14.76
CA THR A 404 -19.65 8.97 15.44
C THR A 404 -20.10 8.10 16.60
N GLU A 405 -20.04 6.78 16.45
CA GLU A 405 -20.23 5.81 17.51
C GLU A 405 -18.89 5.15 17.86
N LEU A 406 -18.24 5.57 18.95
CA LEU A 406 -16.89 5.13 19.33
C LEU A 406 -16.77 3.60 19.55
N SER A 407 -17.86 2.96 19.97
CA SER A 407 -17.90 1.51 20.18
C SER A 407 -18.10 0.70 18.88
N GLN A 408 -18.48 1.37 17.78
CA GLN A 408 -18.79 0.76 16.48
C GLN A 408 -18.32 1.66 15.32
N PRO A 409 -17.01 1.93 15.20
CA PRO A 409 -16.47 2.67 14.07
C PRO A 409 -16.84 2.02 12.74
N VAL A 410 -17.16 2.85 11.76
CA VAL A 410 -17.51 2.42 10.40
C VAL A 410 -16.36 2.77 9.45
N LEU A 411 -15.75 1.75 8.84
CA LEU A 411 -14.81 1.98 7.74
C LEU A 411 -15.55 2.60 6.57
N THR A 412 -15.22 3.84 6.21
CA THR A 412 -15.88 4.58 5.13
C THR A 412 -15.08 4.58 3.84
N GLN A 413 -13.76 4.50 3.91
CA GLN A 413 -12.90 4.46 2.73
C GLN A 413 -11.53 3.84 3.03
N LEU A 414 -10.90 3.32 1.97
CA LEU A 414 -9.48 2.99 1.88
C LEU A 414 -8.86 3.86 0.78
N LEU A 415 -8.01 4.81 1.15
CA LEU A 415 -7.43 5.78 0.22
C LEU A 415 -6.04 5.32 -0.21
N PRO A 416 -5.73 5.33 -1.53
CA PRO A 416 -4.40 5.01 -2.02
C PRO A 416 -3.45 6.14 -1.62
N SER A 417 -2.34 5.79 -0.99
CA SER A 417 -1.31 6.75 -0.61
C SER A 417 -0.04 6.53 -1.44
N GLY A 418 1.10 6.60 -0.80
CA GLY A 418 2.38 6.34 -1.40
C GLY A 418 3.06 5.13 -0.78
N ILE A 419 4.38 5.05 -0.95
CA ILE A 419 5.16 3.98 -0.34
C ILE A 419 5.60 4.46 1.05
N GLY A 420 5.08 3.83 2.11
CA GLY A 420 5.37 4.20 3.48
C GLY A 420 4.64 5.47 3.94
N PRO A 421 3.28 5.49 4.02
CA PRO A 421 2.58 6.58 4.68
C PRO A 421 2.79 6.51 6.20
N GLU A 422 3.53 7.47 6.75
CA GLU A 422 3.85 7.55 8.16
C GLU A 422 3.15 8.72 8.86
N GLY A 423 3.28 9.93 8.36
CA GLY A 423 2.73 11.10 9.00
C GLY A 423 1.43 11.59 8.34
N PHE A 424 0.49 12.08 9.16
CA PHE A 424 -0.77 12.64 8.69
C PHE A 424 -1.05 14.00 9.32
N VAL A 425 -1.63 14.89 8.52
CA VAL A 425 -2.20 16.13 9.03
C VAL A 425 -3.58 16.38 8.42
N ALA A 426 -4.57 16.66 9.26
CA ALA A 426 -5.88 17.11 8.83
C ALA A 426 -5.95 18.64 8.83
N ILE A 427 -6.66 19.21 7.85
CA ILE A 427 -6.97 20.63 7.75
C ILE A 427 -8.51 20.75 7.64
N PRO A 428 -9.23 20.66 8.77
CA PRO A 428 -10.68 20.50 8.80
C PRO A 428 -11.44 21.62 8.08
N ASP A 429 -11.02 22.86 8.26
CA ASP A 429 -11.67 24.04 7.64
C ASP A 429 -11.61 24.04 6.11
N ARG A 430 -10.75 23.20 5.52
CA ARG A 430 -10.60 23.04 4.08
C ARG A 430 -11.07 21.66 3.58
N GLY A 431 -11.54 20.81 4.48
CA GLY A 431 -11.90 19.42 4.18
C GLY A 431 -10.72 18.60 3.65
N LEU A 432 -9.50 18.91 4.08
CA LEU A 432 -8.29 18.26 3.57
C LEU A 432 -7.66 17.34 4.61
N ILE A 433 -7.01 16.30 4.09
CA ILE A 433 -6.04 15.45 4.78
C ILE A 433 -4.81 15.31 3.91
N ALA A 434 -3.62 15.35 4.48
CA ALA A 434 -2.38 15.06 3.78
C ALA A 434 -1.64 13.91 4.46
N SER A 435 -1.00 13.04 3.67
CA SER A 435 -0.10 12.01 4.13
C SER A 435 1.32 12.26 3.64
N ALA A 436 2.28 12.13 4.53
CA ALA A 436 3.70 12.05 4.20
C ALA A 436 4.06 10.59 3.89
N ASN A 437 4.84 10.34 2.84
CA ASN A 437 5.19 9.01 2.36
C ASN A 437 6.70 8.89 2.25
N GLU A 438 7.30 8.16 3.18
CA GLU A 438 8.72 8.15 3.49
C GLU A 438 9.60 7.62 2.37
N LYS A 439 9.22 6.47 1.77
CA LYS A 439 10.15 5.66 1.00
C LYS A 439 10.54 6.27 -0.35
N ASP A 440 11.85 6.38 -0.59
CA ASP A 440 12.45 6.82 -1.86
C ASP A 440 13.22 5.68 -2.53
N TYR A 441 12.75 5.26 -3.70
CA TYR A 441 13.40 4.24 -4.55
C TYR A 441 14.08 4.83 -5.79
N ASN A 442 14.29 6.14 -5.83
CA ASN A 442 14.78 6.89 -6.99
C ASN A 442 16.29 6.74 -7.25
N LYS A 443 17.08 6.28 -6.26
CA LYS A 443 18.56 6.35 -6.28
C LYS A 443 19.22 5.39 -7.27
N LYS A 444 18.75 4.17 -7.41
CA LYS A 444 19.43 3.10 -8.18
C LYS A 444 18.69 2.66 -9.43
N GLU A 445 17.41 2.88 -9.48
CA GLU A 445 16.51 2.48 -10.55
C GLU A 445 15.47 3.58 -10.75
N PRO A 446 14.76 3.59 -11.88
CA PRO A 446 13.67 4.54 -12.10
C PRO A 446 12.47 4.22 -11.18
N GLY A 447 12.63 4.45 -9.89
CA GLY A 447 11.60 4.27 -8.87
C GLY A 447 10.85 5.56 -8.55
N LEU A 448 9.87 5.45 -7.68
CA LEU A 448 9.14 6.58 -7.13
C LEU A 448 9.98 7.24 -6.02
N SER A 449 10.07 8.56 -5.99
CA SER A 449 10.64 9.31 -4.87
C SER A 449 9.62 9.46 -3.75
N SER A 450 10.07 9.82 -2.54
CA SER A 450 9.18 10.20 -1.44
C SER A 450 8.24 11.34 -1.85
N HIS A 451 7.06 11.42 -1.26
CA HIS A 451 6.06 12.40 -1.65
C HIS A 451 5.00 12.66 -0.58
N VAL A 452 4.30 13.79 -0.73
CA VAL A 452 3.13 14.13 0.08
C VAL A 452 1.89 13.96 -0.78
N THR A 453 0.91 13.19 -0.30
CA THR A 453 -0.38 12.98 -0.97
C THR A 453 -1.46 13.82 -0.29
N ILE A 454 -2.33 14.46 -1.08
CA ILE A 454 -3.39 15.33 -0.58
C ILE A 454 -4.75 14.78 -1.01
N TYR A 455 -5.65 14.65 -0.03
CA TYR A 455 -7.03 14.21 -0.23
C TYR A 455 -7.99 15.31 0.19
N GLN A 456 -9.15 15.39 -0.47
CA GLN A 456 -10.20 16.34 -0.15
C GLN A 456 -11.54 15.64 -0.03
N LEU A 457 -12.32 15.99 1.00
CA LEU A 457 -13.73 15.60 1.11
C LEU A 457 -14.54 16.32 0.01
N GLN A 458 -15.21 15.54 -0.85
CA GLN A 458 -15.93 16.05 -2.02
C GLN A 458 -17.33 15.45 -2.09
N ASP A 459 -18.30 16.21 -2.60
CA ASP A 459 -19.63 15.73 -2.99
C ASP A 459 -19.51 14.95 -4.32
N ALA A 460 -18.79 13.82 -4.28
CA ALA A 460 -18.48 12.99 -5.43
C ALA A 460 -18.34 11.52 -5.01
N PRO A 461 -18.54 10.56 -5.93
CA PRO A 461 -18.24 9.17 -5.69
C PRO A 461 -16.77 8.96 -5.29
N ALA A 462 -16.51 7.89 -4.53
CA ALA A 462 -15.14 7.48 -4.23
C ALA A 462 -14.40 7.13 -5.53
N SER A 463 -13.20 7.72 -5.72
CA SER A 463 -12.37 7.46 -6.89
C SER A 463 -11.50 6.22 -6.75
N TYR A 464 -11.46 5.59 -5.58
CA TYR A 464 -10.70 4.39 -5.26
C TYR A 464 -11.44 3.55 -4.20
N PRO A 465 -11.34 2.19 -4.22
CA PRO A 465 -10.56 1.37 -5.16
C PRO A 465 -11.21 1.26 -6.54
N HIS A 466 -10.45 0.85 -7.56
CA HIS A 466 -10.99 0.55 -8.89
C HIS A 466 -11.49 -0.89 -9.00
N LEU A 467 -10.94 -1.79 -8.18
CA LEU A 467 -11.27 -3.22 -8.10
C LEU A 467 -11.28 -3.67 -6.64
N THR A 468 -12.30 -4.41 -6.25
CA THR A 468 -12.43 -4.94 -4.88
C THR A 468 -12.99 -6.36 -4.89
N ASN A 469 -12.59 -7.17 -3.89
CA ASN A 469 -13.26 -8.45 -3.59
C ASN A 469 -14.34 -8.29 -2.51
N GLU A 470 -14.60 -7.11 -2.02
CA GLU A 470 -15.64 -6.91 -1.03
C GLU A 470 -17.02 -7.23 -1.63
N ASN A 471 -17.81 -8.04 -0.93
CA ASN A 471 -19.03 -8.66 -1.44
C ASN A 471 -18.84 -9.66 -2.61
N GLY A 472 -17.62 -10.15 -2.84
CA GLY A 472 -17.37 -11.28 -3.71
C GLY A 472 -18.04 -12.57 -3.19
N LEU A 473 -18.12 -13.59 -4.03
CA LEU A 473 -18.70 -14.89 -3.67
C LEU A 473 -17.90 -15.60 -2.57
N GLU A 474 -16.61 -15.27 -2.45
CA GLU A 474 -15.70 -15.75 -1.43
C GLU A 474 -14.66 -14.68 -1.08
N PHE A 475 -14.04 -14.77 0.09
CA PHE A 475 -12.92 -13.89 0.44
C PHE A 475 -11.69 -14.23 -0.41
N VAL A 476 -11.28 -13.30 -1.26
CA VAL A 476 -10.06 -13.37 -2.07
C VAL A 476 -9.16 -12.20 -1.71
N SER A 477 -8.00 -12.50 -1.16
CA SER A 477 -6.87 -11.57 -1.19
C SER A 477 -6.17 -11.72 -2.54
N TRP A 478 -5.89 -10.62 -3.21
CA TRP A 478 -5.39 -10.58 -4.58
C TRP A 478 -4.29 -9.53 -4.74
N GLY A 479 -3.71 -9.43 -5.90
CA GLY A 479 -2.69 -8.47 -6.32
C GLY A 479 -1.94 -9.01 -7.53
N ALA A 480 -0.96 -8.24 -8.01
CA ALA A 480 -0.08 -8.63 -9.11
C ALA A 480 -0.87 -9.09 -10.34
N ILE A 481 -1.90 -8.33 -10.74
CA ILE A 481 -2.66 -8.62 -11.97
C ILE A 481 -1.75 -8.31 -13.15
N SER A 482 -1.48 -9.35 -13.95
CA SER A 482 -0.80 -9.25 -15.22
C SER A 482 -1.81 -9.22 -16.39
N GLY A 483 -1.95 -10.26 -17.20
CA GLY A 483 -2.84 -10.23 -18.36
C GLY A 483 -4.32 -10.34 -18.04
N MET A 484 -5.15 -9.84 -18.97
CA MET A 484 -6.61 -9.86 -18.88
C MET A 484 -7.28 -10.23 -20.21
N VAL A 485 -8.46 -10.86 -20.15
CA VAL A 485 -9.33 -11.12 -21.30
C VAL A 485 -10.80 -10.91 -20.95
N SER A 486 -11.58 -10.38 -21.89
CA SER A 486 -13.03 -10.34 -21.78
C SER A 486 -13.63 -11.69 -22.20
N GLY A 487 -14.49 -12.25 -21.35
CA GLY A 487 -15.28 -13.43 -21.66
C GLY A 487 -16.59 -13.10 -22.38
N GLU A 488 -17.18 -14.09 -23.03
CA GLU A 488 -18.49 -13.97 -23.68
C GLU A 488 -19.63 -13.79 -22.67
N ASP A 489 -19.41 -14.14 -21.42
CA ASP A 489 -20.33 -13.98 -20.27
C ASP A 489 -20.35 -12.57 -19.69
N GLY A 490 -19.58 -11.64 -20.27
CA GLY A 490 -19.46 -10.27 -19.81
C GLY A 490 -18.51 -10.08 -18.62
N LYS A 491 -17.85 -11.15 -18.17
CA LYS A 491 -16.80 -11.07 -17.14
C LYS A 491 -15.44 -10.77 -17.76
N ILE A 492 -14.53 -10.26 -16.94
CA ILE A 492 -13.10 -10.16 -17.26
C ILE A 492 -12.37 -11.22 -16.45
N TYR A 493 -11.53 -11.99 -17.13
CA TYR A 493 -10.65 -12.98 -16.52
C TYR A 493 -9.24 -12.43 -16.51
N ALA A 494 -8.55 -12.52 -15.36
CA ALA A 494 -7.20 -12.00 -15.19
C ALA A 494 -6.32 -13.04 -14.51
N VAL A 495 -5.02 -13.03 -14.76
CA VAL A 495 -4.03 -13.87 -14.07
C VAL A 495 -3.17 -13.03 -13.13
N ASN A 496 -2.66 -13.65 -12.07
CA ASN A 496 -1.59 -13.07 -11.27
C ASN A 496 -0.23 -13.50 -11.81
N ASP A 497 0.79 -12.62 -11.67
CA ASP A 497 2.17 -12.90 -12.06
C ASP A 497 2.91 -13.88 -11.12
N GLY A 498 4.18 -14.12 -11.37
CA GLY A 498 5.06 -14.99 -10.59
C GLY A 498 5.36 -14.50 -9.17
N THR A 499 4.90 -13.34 -8.75
CA THR A 499 4.98 -12.86 -7.36
C THR A 499 4.29 -13.84 -6.43
N PHE A 500 3.12 -14.37 -6.84
CA PHE A 500 2.39 -15.41 -6.11
C PHE A 500 2.71 -16.83 -6.60
N LYS A 501 3.99 -17.13 -6.73
CA LYS A 501 4.54 -18.38 -7.30
C LYS A 501 4.04 -19.69 -6.68
N THR A 502 3.43 -19.65 -5.50
CA THR A 502 2.82 -20.82 -4.84
C THR A 502 1.29 -20.76 -4.83
N GLN A 503 0.72 -19.78 -5.55
CA GLN A 503 -0.72 -19.59 -5.66
C GLN A 503 -1.10 -18.99 -7.02
N PRO A 504 -0.78 -19.68 -8.14
CA PRO A 504 -1.21 -19.24 -9.46
C PRO A 504 -2.72 -19.32 -9.57
N ARG A 505 -3.35 -18.23 -10.07
CA ARG A 505 -4.80 -18.06 -10.09
C ARG A 505 -5.30 -17.39 -11.35
N ILE A 506 -6.56 -17.66 -11.66
CA ILE A 506 -7.39 -16.88 -12.57
C ILE A 506 -8.40 -16.14 -11.70
N TYR A 507 -8.44 -14.83 -11.78
CA TYR A 507 -9.45 -13.98 -11.14
C TYR A 507 -10.65 -13.80 -12.06
N VAL A 508 -11.86 -13.88 -11.50
CA VAL A 508 -13.13 -13.63 -12.21
C VAL A 508 -13.67 -12.30 -11.74
N ILE A 509 -13.75 -11.34 -12.66
CA ILE A 509 -14.07 -9.94 -12.37
C ILE A 509 -15.35 -9.54 -13.08
N ASP A 510 -16.30 -8.97 -12.36
CA ASP A 510 -17.47 -8.26 -12.90
C ASP A 510 -17.14 -6.78 -13.11
N PRO A 511 -16.98 -6.30 -14.34
CA PRO A 511 -16.67 -4.91 -14.63
C PRO A 511 -17.90 -3.98 -14.65
N SER A 512 -19.10 -4.48 -14.36
CA SER A 512 -20.36 -3.74 -14.50
C SER A 512 -20.60 -2.71 -13.39
N SER A 513 -19.85 -2.81 -12.28
CA SER A 513 -19.91 -1.87 -11.14
C SER A 513 -18.66 -1.00 -11.05
N SER A 514 -18.74 0.07 -10.27
CA SER A 514 -17.60 0.91 -9.89
C SER A 514 -17.58 1.04 -8.35
N PRO A 515 -16.56 0.49 -7.68
CA PRO A 515 -15.45 -0.31 -8.22
C PRO A 515 -15.94 -1.62 -8.88
N ALA A 516 -15.12 -2.17 -9.79
CA ALA A 516 -15.35 -3.50 -10.35
C ALA A 516 -15.27 -4.56 -9.25
N LEU A 517 -16.02 -5.67 -9.39
CA LEU A 517 -16.09 -6.70 -8.36
C LEU A 517 -15.28 -7.95 -8.78
N LEU A 518 -14.22 -8.27 -8.01
CA LEU A 518 -13.56 -9.56 -8.07
C LEU A 518 -14.45 -10.58 -7.33
N GLU A 519 -15.17 -11.40 -8.06
CA GLU A 519 -16.17 -12.31 -7.47
C GLU A 519 -15.53 -13.52 -6.78
N ARG A 520 -14.56 -14.12 -7.44
CA ARG A 520 -13.86 -15.34 -6.98
C ARG A 520 -12.54 -15.55 -7.70
N ALA A 521 -11.78 -16.55 -7.25
CA ALA A 521 -10.54 -16.97 -7.89
C ALA A 521 -10.56 -18.47 -8.20
N ILE A 522 -9.96 -18.86 -9.32
CA ILE A 522 -9.77 -20.23 -9.75
C ILE A 522 -8.30 -20.59 -9.54
N ASP A 523 -8.00 -21.52 -8.64
CA ASP A 523 -6.63 -22.00 -8.41
C ASP A 523 -6.18 -22.87 -9.59
N ILE A 524 -5.00 -22.59 -10.16
CA ILE A 524 -4.43 -23.39 -11.26
C ILE A 524 -3.72 -24.62 -10.71
N LYS A 525 -4.02 -25.79 -11.27
CA LYS A 525 -3.59 -27.09 -10.77
C LYS A 525 -2.94 -27.93 -11.87
N LEU A 526 -1.94 -28.68 -11.48
CA LEU A 526 -1.35 -29.78 -12.28
C LEU A 526 -1.51 -31.07 -11.48
N ASP A 527 -2.18 -32.06 -12.05
CA ASP A 527 -2.48 -33.36 -11.42
C ASP A 527 -3.18 -33.20 -10.04
N GLY A 528 -4.13 -32.27 -9.96
CA GLY A 528 -4.91 -31.96 -8.75
C GLY A 528 -4.14 -31.23 -7.64
N LYS A 529 -2.89 -30.82 -7.87
CA LYS A 529 -2.06 -30.03 -6.95
C LYS A 529 -1.82 -28.64 -7.54
N THR A 530 -1.53 -27.66 -6.67
CA THR A 530 -1.13 -26.32 -7.12
C THR A 530 -0.02 -26.40 -8.17
N ALA A 531 -0.22 -25.78 -9.32
CA ALA A 531 0.77 -25.69 -10.38
C ALA A 531 1.88 -24.72 -9.95
N LEU A 532 3.01 -25.27 -9.46
CA LEU A 532 4.14 -24.46 -9.03
C LEU A 532 4.98 -24.02 -10.24
N PHE A 533 5.72 -22.94 -10.06
CA PHE A 533 6.66 -22.40 -11.06
C PHE A 533 6.00 -21.90 -12.35
N MET A 534 4.76 -21.43 -12.25
CA MET A 534 4.12 -20.65 -13.29
C MET A 534 4.41 -19.16 -13.03
N ASP A 535 4.89 -18.51 -14.07
CA ASP A 535 5.10 -17.05 -14.14
C ASP A 535 4.14 -16.56 -15.23
N GLN A 536 2.86 -16.41 -14.84
CA GLN A 536 1.78 -16.12 -15.78
C GLN A 536 1.82 -14.64 -16.16
N GLU A 537 1.67 -14.36 -17.47
CA GLU A 537 1.71 -13.00 -17.98
C GLU A 537 0.49 -12.64 -18.83
N GLY A 538 -0.08 -13.58 -19.53
CA GLY A 538 -1.27 -13.34 -20.36
C GLY A 538 -2.30 -14.45 -20.27
N ILE A 539 -3.55 -14.13 -20.62
CA ILE A 539 -4.67 -15.06 -20.61
C ILE A 539 -5.62 -14.80 -21.79
N THR A 540 -6.14 -15.87 -22.41
CA THR A 540 -7.27 -15.78 -23.36
C THR A 540 -8.21 -16.96 -23.17
N THR A 541 -9.48 -16.82 -23.60
CA THR A 541 -10.46 -17.89 -23.50
C THR A 541 -10.27 -18.93 -24.61
N ASP A 542 -10.61 -20.19 -24.31
CA ASP A 542 -10.61 -21.27 -25.32
C ASP A 542 -11.93 -21.34 -26.11
N GLY A 543 -12.93 -20.50 -25.78
CA GLY A 543 -14.26 -20.48 -26.37
C GLY A 543 -15.15 -21.67 -25.93
N ARG A 544 -14.76 -22.40 -24.87
CA ARG A 544 -15.47 -23.56 -24.30
C ARG A 544 -15.54 -23.53 -22.79
N GLY A 545 -15.17 -22.36 -22.18
CA GLY A 545 -15.14 -22.14 -20.75
C GLY A 545 -13.77 -22.33 -20.12
N GLY A 546 -12.76 -22.82 -20.86
CA GLY A 546 -11.36 -22.91 -20.43
C GLY A 546 -10.53 -21.74 -20.96
N PHE A 547 -9.21 -21.83 -20.74
CA PHE A 547 -8.28 -20.72 -20.95
C PHE A 547 -6.94 -21.20 -21.56
N TYR A 548 -6.29 -20.32 -22.33
CA TYR A 548 -4.87 -20.42 -22.66
C TYR A 548 -4.13 -19.32 -21.91
N ILE A 549 -3.05 -19.70 -21.23
CA ILE A 549 -2.22 -18.83 -20.39
C ILE A 549 -0.78 -18.87 -20.89
N SER A 550 -0.20 -17.70 -21.17
CA SER A 550 1.22 -17.54 -21.49
C SER A 550 2.07 -17.37 -20.23
N THR A 551 3.33 -17.78 -20.29
CA THR A 551 4.27 -17.67 -19.17
C THR A 551 5.65 -17.21 -19.62
N GLU A 552 6.35 -16.41 -18.79
CA GLU A 552 7.73 -15.98 -19.05
C GLU A 552 8.73 -17.13 -19.02
N GLY A 553 8.42 -18.19 -18.30
CA GLY A 553 9.38 -19.19 -17.92
C GLY A 553 10.24 -18.77 -16.73
N ILE A 554 11.15 -19.61 -16.25
CA ILE A 554 11.97 -19.33 -15.07
C ILE A 554 13.35 -18.84 -15.47
N LYS A 555 13.65 -17.57 -15.22
CA LYS A 555 14.89 -16.86 -15.61
C LYS A 555 16.19 -17.64 -15.44
N LYS A 556 16.39 -18.38 -14.36
CA LYS A 556 17.60 -19.17 -14.10
C LYS A 556 17.51 -20.61 -14.57
N LYS A 557 16.37 -21.01 -15.16
CA LYS A 557 16.04 -22.39 -15.52
C LYS A 557 15.27 -22.47 -16.84
N LEU A 558 15.54 -21.58 -17.79
CA LEU A 558 14.82 -21.52 -19.06
C LEU A 558 14.89 -22.84 -19.87
N THR A 559 15.92 -23.66 -19.66
CA THR A 559 16.04 -25.00 -20.27
C THR A 559 15.06 -26.01 -19.65
N GLU A 560 14.78 -25.91 -18.37
CA GLU A 560 13.85 -26.79 -17.64
C GLU A 560 12.42 -26.26 -17.68
N HIS A 561 12.31 -24.95 -17.55
CA HIS A 561 11.03 -24.20 -17.50
C HIS A 561 11.07 -23.06 -18.53
N PRO A 562 10.97 -23.37 -19.84
CA PRO A 562 10.94 -22.37 -20.88
C PRO A 562 9.61 -21.60 -20.91
N PRO A 563 9.57 -20.43 -21.57
CA PRO A 563 8.31 -19.79 -21.96
C PRO A 563 7.38 -20.79 -22.66
N ALA A 564 6.12 -20.79 -22.25
CA ALA A 564 5.14 -21.77 -22.75
C ALA A 564 3.72 -21.20 -22.73
N ILE A 565 2.81 -21.90 -23.40
CA ILE A 565 1.37 -21.67 -23.29
C ILE A 565 0.77 -22.88 -22.58
N TYR A 566 -0.08 -22.64 -21.58
CA TYR A 566 -0.81 -23.70 -20.89
C TYR A 566 -2.30 -23.60 -21.24
N HIS A 567 -2.87 -24.75 -21.67
CA HIS A 567 -4.32 -24.90 -21.80
C HIS A 567 -4.88 -25.35 -20.45
N VAL A 568 -5.83 -24.61 -19.91
CA VAL A 568 -6.36 -24.80 -18.56
C VAL A 568 -7.90 -24.91 -18.64
N SER A 569 -8.49 -25.85 -17.90
CA SER A 569 -9.94 -26.03 -17.84
C SER A 569 -10.63 -24.89 -17.08
N SER A 570 -11.97 -24.85 -17.14
CA SER A 570 -12.81 -23.93 -16.35
C SER A 570 -12.63 -24.08 -14.84
N GLU A 571 -12.19 -25.26 -14.36
CA GLU A 571 -11.91 -25.57 -12.95
C GLU A 571 -10.45 -25.33 -12.55
N GLY A 572 -9.62 -24.87 -13.49
CA GLY A 572 -8.20 -24.54 -13.26
C GLY A 572 -7.23 -25.70 -13.47
N ASP A 573 -7.66 -26.87 -13.98
CA ASP A 573 -6.76 -27.97 -14.22
C ASP A 573 -6.00 -27.78 -15.54
N ILE A 574 -4.66 -27.93 -15.52
CA ILE A 574 -3.83 -27.89 -16.73
C ILE A 574 -4.10 -29.13 -17.57
N ILE A 575 -4.54 -28.91 -18.81
CA ILE A 575 -4.88 -29.93 -19.79
C ILE A 575 -3.67 -30.24 -20.71
N GLU A 576 -3.02 -29.20 -21.21
CA GLU A 576 -1.93 -29.30 -22.18
C GLU A 576 -0.88 -28.22 -21.92
N LYS A 577 0.38 -28.54 -22.16
CA LYS A 577 1.48 -27.57 -22.24
C LYS A 577 1.98 -27.49 -23.69
N ILE A 578 1.94 -26.29 -24.26
CA ILE A 578 2.38 -26.00 -25.62
C ILE A 578 3.69 -25.20 -25.53
N THR A 579 4.77 -25.76 -26.07
CA THR A 579 6.10 -25.11 -26.06
C THR A 579 6.58 -24.87 -27.48
N PRO A 580 7.24 -23.73 -27.75
CA PRO A 580 7.90 -23.50 -29.02
C PRO A 580 9.00 -24.52 -29.30
N PRO A 581 9.42 -24.70 -30.56
CA PRO A 581 10.51 -25.58 -30.92
C PRO A 581 11.83 -25.25 -30.19
N LEU A 582 12.63 -26.26 -29.84
CA LEU A 582 13.89 -26.06 -29.12
C LEU A 582 14.86 -25.16 -29.90
N SER A 583 14.86 -25.22 -31.24
CA SER A 583 15.65 -24.32 -32.09
C SER A 583 15.36 -22.83 -31.84
N TYR A 584 14.12 -22.49 -31.49
CA TYR A 584 13.72 -21.14 -31.10
C TYR A 584 14.11 -20.84 -29.66
N LEU A 585 13.82 -21.77 -28.73
CA LEU A 585 14.08 -21.59 -27.30
C LEU A 585 15.57 -21.49 -26.95
N ASN A 586 16.48 -21.95 -27.79
CA ASN A 586 17.94 -21.79 -27.61
C ASN A 586 18.36 -20.31 -27.55
N TYR A 587 17.57 -19.40 -28.05
CA TYR A 587 17.84 -17.97 -28.01
C TYR A 587 17.01 -17.22 -26.95
N ALA A 588 16.18 -17.95 -26.20
CA ALA A 588 15.32 -17.37 -25.19
C ALA A 588 16.10 -16.58 -24.13
N LYS A 589 15.56 -15.44 -23.79
CA LYS A 589 15.99 -14.58 -22.69
C LYS A 589 14.79 -14.28 -21.80
N ASN A 590 15.04 -13.93 -20.55
CA ASN A 590 14.01 -13.33 -19.72
C ASN A 590 14.08 -11.80 -19.92
N PRO A 591 12.97 -11.11 -20.10
CA PRO A 591 11.59 -11.64 -20.02
C PRO A 591 11.20 -12.52 -21.23
N GLY A 592 10.20 -13.38 -20.99
CA GLY A 592 9.71 -14.39 -21.94
C GLY A 592 8.45 -13.97 -22.70
N PHE A 593 7.39 -14.79 -22.59
CA PHE A 593 6.09 -14.49 -23.19
C PHE A 593 5.26 -13.64 -22.25
N GLU A 594 4.56 -12.68 -22.83
CA GLU A 594 3.61 -11.76 -22.21
C GLU A 594 2.17 -12.07 -22.69
N GLY A 595 1.44 -11.03 -23.05
CA GLY A 595 0.05 -11.15 -23.51
C GLY A 595 -0.18 -12.23 -24.55
N ILE A 596 -1.33 -12.89 -24.44
CA ILE A 596 -1.80 -13.92 -25.36
C ILE A 596 -3.25 -13.66 -25.74
N THR A 597 -3.57 -13.87 -27.00
CA THR A 597 -4.94 -13.76 -27.51
C THR A 597 -5.27 -14.83 -28.53
N ARG A 598 -6.57 -15.01 -28.82
CA ARG A 598 -7.05 -16.04 -29.72
C ARG A 598 -7.98 -15.47 -30.80
N ASN A 599 -7.76 -15.90 -32.05
CA ASN A 599 -8.70 -15.72 -33.14
C ASN A 599 -9.00 -17.09 -33.79
N GLY A 600 -10.19 -17.62 -33.62
CA GLY A 600 -10.57 -18.94 -34.13
C GLY A 600 -9.62 -20.04 -33.62
N ASN A 601 -8.86 -20.66 -34.52
CA ASN A 601 -7.92 -21.72 -34.21
C ASN A 601 -6.44 -21.22 -34.09
N ILE A 602 -6.22 -19.91 -34.09
CA ILE A 602 -4.89 -19.34 -33.98
C ILE A 602 -4.76 -18.66 -32.60
N LEU A 603 -3.70 -19.03 -31.87
CA LEU A 603 -3.23 -18.27 -30.71
C LEU A 603 -2.13 -17.30 -31.18
N TYR A 604 -2.17 -16.07 -30.70
CA TYR A 604 -1.09 -15.10 -30.85
C TYR A 604 -0.51 -14.84 -29.48
N VAL A 605 0.84 -14.83 -29.35
CA VAL A 605 1.54 -14.56 -28.10
C VAL A 605 2.68 -13.60 -28.34
N ALA A 606 2.80 -12.60 -27.48
CA ALA A 606 3.87 -11.59 -27.56
C ALA A 606 5.13 -12.04 -26.83
N GLN A 607 6.29 -11.82 -27.44
CA GLN A 607 7.59 -11.83 -26.76
C GLN A 607 7.88 -10.44 -26.23
N GLN A 608 8.10 -10.28 -24.93
CA GLN A 608 8.21 -8.96 -24.30
C GLN A 608 9.31 -8.09 -24.91
N LYS A 609 10.53 -8.62 -25.00
CA LYS A 609 11.74 -7.91 -25.43
C LYS A 609 12.57 -8.73 -26.40
N PRO A 610 13.52 -8.11 -27.14
CA PRO A 610 14.38 -8.82 -28.06
C PRO A 610 15.16 -9.96 -27.41
N TRP A 611 15.12 -11.16 -28.00
CA TRP A 611 15.94 -12.31 -27.62
C TRP A 611 17.28 -12.36 -28.37
N GLY A 612 18.05 -13.44 -28.23
CA GLY A 612 19.37 -13.54 -28.80
C GLY A 612 19.42 -13.62 -30.33
N ASP A 613 18.32 -13.94 -30.97
CA ASP A 613 18.14 -14.05 -32.43
C ASP A 613 17.47 -12.81 -33.06
N ASP A 614 17.08 -11.83 -32.26
CA ASP A 614 16.43 -10.61 -32.73
C ASP A 614 17.42 -9.51 -33.09
N THR A 615 17.02 -8.62 -33.97
CA THR A 615 17.72 -7.38 -34.26
C THR A 615 17.44 -6.35 -33.17
N PHE A 616 18.27 -5.30 -33.12
CA PHE A 616 18.14 -4.27 -32.10
C PHE A 616 16.73 -3.61 -32.12
N ASN A 617 16.11 -3.60 -30.95
CA ASN A 617 14.82 -2.99 -30.69
C ASN A 617 13.64 -3.61 -31.49
N THR A 618 13.79 -4.84 -31.92
CA THR A 618 12.75 -5.61 -32.62
C THR A 618 12.45 -6.85 -31.78
N THR A 619 11.19 -7.10 -31.48
CA THR A 619 10.71 -8.30 -30.83
C THR A 619 9.78 -9.08 -31.77
N LYS A 620 9.12 -10.12 -31.29
CA LYS A 620 8.24 -10.95 -32.09
C LYS A 620 6.83 -11.04 -31.53
N ILE A 621 5.85 -11.17 -32.42
CA ILE A 621 4.54 -11.75 -32.12
C ILE A 621 4.55 -13.12 -32.79
N LEU A 622 4.29 -14.16 -32.00
CA LEU A 622 4.21 -15.54 -32.47
C LEU A 622 2.75 -15.91 -32.73
N SER A 623 2.53 -16.81 -33.69
CA SER A 623 1.26 -17.49 -33.90
C SER A 623 1.41 -18.99 -33.64
N TYR A 624 0.36 -19.63 -33.13
CA TYR A 624 0.28 -21.08 -33.01
C TYR A 624 -1.07 -21.59 -33.48
N ASN A 625 -1.07 -22.46 -34.50
CA ASN A 625 -2.29 -23.04 -35.03
C ASN A 625 -2.67 -24.29 -34.22
N LEU A 626 -3.81 -24.25 -33.56
CA LEU A 626 -4.32 -25.33 -32.69
C LEU A 626 -4.62 -26.63 -33.40
N ILE A 627 -4.85 -26.59 -34.75
CA ILE A 627 -5.17 -27.77 -35.58
C ILE A 627 -3.87 -28.36 -36.14
N SER A 628 -3.10 -27.56 -36.88
CA SER A 628 -1.85 -28.04 -37.52
C SER A 628 -0.68 -28.18 -36.56
N LYS A 629 -0.79 -27.60 -35.34
CA LYS A 629 0.28 -27.57 -34.31
C LYS A 629 1.55 -26.85 -34.78
N GLN A 630 1.42 -25.95 -35.75
CA GLN A 630 2.55 -25.21 -36.32
C GLN A 630 2.66 -23.82 -35.70
N TRP A 631 3.91 -23.40 -35.50
CA TRP A 631 4.27 -22.07 -35.06
C TRP A 631 4.65 -21.18 -36.25
N GLY A 632 4.27 -19.92 -36.18
CA GLY A 632 4.70 -18.86 -37.06
C GLY A 632 5.16 -17.65 -36.27
N ALA A 633 5.77 -16.68 -36.96
CA ALA A 633 6.23 -15.45 -36.34
C ALA A 633 6.17 -14.25 -37.31
N VAL A 634 6.03 -13.08 -36.73
CA VAL A 634 6.26 -11.78 -37.34
C VAL A 634 7.14 -10.94 -36.45
N ASN A 635 7.91 -10.02 -37.03
CA ASN A 635 8.68 -9.04 -36.29
C ASN A 635 7.82 -7.82 -35.92
N TYR A 636 8.05 -7.33 -34.70
CA TYR A 636 7.40 -6.13 -34.18
C TYR A 636 8.46 -5.11 -33.73
N GLN A 637 8.45 -3.91 -34.27
CA GLN A 637 9.39 -2.86 -33.98
C GLN A 637 8.94 -2.09 -32.73
N LEU A 638 9.68 -2.21 -31.62
CA LEU A 638 9.45 -1.44 -30.41
C LEU A 638 9.80 0.05 -30.60
N ASP A 639 9.08 0.92 -29.92
CA ASP A 639 9.41 2.34 -29.86
C ASP A 639 10.72 2.59 -29.11
N ARG A 640 11.38 3.71 -29.41
CA ARG A 640 12.64 4.08 -28.78
C ARG A 640 12.46 5.21 -27.79
N ILE A 641 12.96 5.01 -26.59
CA ILE A 641 13.08 6.06 -25.58
C ILE A 641 14.55 6.37 -25.31
N LYS A 642 14.86 7.60 -24.86
CA LYS A 642 16.27 8.03 -24.68
C LYS A 642 17.04 7.23 -23.63
N LYS A 643 16.35 6.73 -22.60
CA LYS A 643 16.94 5.89 -21.54
C LYS A 643 15.91 4.84 -21.12
N GLY A 644 16.37 3.65 -20.78
CA GLY A 644 15.53 2.51 -20.41
C GLY A 644 15.12 1.65 -21.60
N GLY A 645 14.43 0.56 -21.30
CA GLY A 645 13.89 -0.36 -22.31
C GLY A 645 12.39 -0.21 -22.44
N VAL A 646 11.90 -0.48 -23.64
CA VAL A 646 10.47 -0.66 -23.94
C VAL A 646 10.22 -2.13 -24.14
N GLY A 647 9.03 -2.60 -23.79
CA GLY A 647 8.57 -3.96 -24.05
C GLY A 647 7.08 -3.98 -24.34
N ILE A 648 6.64 -5.08 -24.95
CA ILE A 648 5.24 -5.42 -25.02
C ILE A 648 4.83 -5.99 -23.67
N SER A 649 3.68 -5.62 -23.14
CA SER A 649 3.15 -6.19 -21.92
C SER A 649 1.78 -6.83 -22.06
N GLU A 650 1.04 -6.54 -23.14
CA GLU A 650 -0.23 -7.23 -23.41
C GLU A 650 -0.53 -7.30 -24.89
N LEU A 651 -1.36 -8.27 -25.26
CA LEU A 651 -1.81 -8.52 -26.63
C LEU A 651 -3.27 -8.99 -26.62
N THR A 652 -4.17 -8.25 -27.27
CA THR A 652 -5.59 -8.57 -27.35
C THR A 652 -6.09 -8.50 -28.81
N TYR A 653 -6.77 -9.55 -29.27
CA TYR A 653 -7.41 -9.56 -30.58
C TYR A 653 -8.82 -8.94 -30.50
N HIS A 654 -9.13 -8.03 -31.38
CA HIS A 654 -10.47 -7.49 -31.58
C HIS A 654 -10.63 -7.03 -33.02
N ASP A 655 -11.76 -7.42 -33.66
CA ASP A 655 -12.23 -6.98 -34.99
C ASP A 655 -11.13 -6.93 -36.07
N GLY A 656 -10.47 -8.08 -36.31
CA GLY A 656 -9.46 -8.23 -37.37
C GLY A 656 -8.06 -7.73 -37.01
N ALA A 657 -7.85 -7.16 -35.85
CA ALA A 657 -6.58 -6.57 -35.45
C ALA A 657 -6.07 -7.07 -34.09
N LEU A 658 -4.76 -6.92 -33.86
CA LEU A 658 -4.11 -7.08 -32.56
C LEU A 658 -3.90 -5.71 -31.91
N TYR A 659 -4.33 -5.58 -30.66
CA TYR A 659 -4.06 -4.41 -29.82
C TYR A 659 -2.95 -4.75 -28.85
N VAL A 660 -1.90 -3.93 -28.84
CA VAL A 660 -0.63 -4.20 -28.17
C VAL A 660 -0.34 -3.09 -27.17
N ILE A 661 -0.12 -3.44 -25.89
CA ILE A 661 0.43 -2.47 -24.95
C ILE A 661 1.96 -2.45 -25.07
N GLU A 662 2.52 -1.27 -25.39
CA GLU A 662 3.94 -0.97 -25.23
C GLU A 662 4.16 -0.06 -24.04
N ARG A 663 5.10 -0.42 -23.19
CA ARG A 663 5.46 0.38 -22.02
C ARG A 663 6.95 0.41 -21.72
N ASP A 664 7.39 1.48 -21.07
CA ASP A 664 8.65 1.55 -20.35
C ASP A 664 8.48 1.10 -18.89
N SER A 665 9.59 1.00 -18.15
CA SER A 665 9.64 0.62 -16.75
C SER A 665 9.85 1.84 -15.84
N PHE A 666 9.18 2.98 -16.11
CA PHE A 666 9.34 4.19 -15.34
C PHE A 666 8.04 4.65 -14.69
N TYR A 667 8.18 5.33 -13.54
CA TYR A 667 7.11 5.96 -12.78
C TYR A 667 7.01 7.47 -13.02
N GLY A 668 5.84 8.03 -12.79
CA GLY A 668 5.57 9.45 -12.68
C GLY A 668 6.12 10.26 -13.87
N LYS A 669 6.83 11.34 -13.59
CA LYS A 669 7.40 12.25 -14.62
C LYS A 669 8.48 11.57 -15.50
N LYS A 670 9.05 10.46 -15.05
CA LYS A 670 10.05 9.70 -15.81
C LYS A 670 9.42 8.78 -16.85
N ALA A 671 8.16 8.38 -16.69
CA ALA A 671 7.43 7.57 -17.67
C ALA A 671 7.36 8.29 -19.01
N LYS A 672 7.82 7.63 -20.08
CA LYS A 672 7.86 8.17 -21.43
C LYS A 672 6.86 7.50 -22.36
N LEU A 673 6.64 6.19 -22.18
CA LEU A 673 5.80 5.40 -23.04
C LEU A 673 4.88 4.49 -22.21
N LYS A 674 3.58 4.68 -22.35
CA LYS A 674 2.49 3.79 -21.91
C LYS A 674 1.42 3.96 -22.98
N ALA A 675 1.36 3.05 -23.95
CA ALA A 675 0.50 3.25 -25.12
C ALA A 675 -0.10 1.94 -25.64
N ILE A 676 -1.27 2.04 -26.28
CA ILE A 676 -1.89 0.97 -27.04
C ILE A 676 -1.64 1.23 -28.52
N TYR A 677 -1.12 0.23 -29.22
CA TYR A 677 -0.95 0.20 -30.65
C TYR A 677 -1.87 -0.84 -31.28
N LYS A 678 -2.30 -0.59 -32.52
CA LYS A 678 -3.06 -1.51 -33.36
C LYS A 678 -2.16 -2.09 -34.43
N VAL A 679 -2.29 -3.38 -34.71
CA VAL A 679 -1.69 -4.11 -35.83
C VAL A 679 -2.83 -4.79 -36.59
N ASP A 680 -3.16 -4.34 -37.79
CA ASP A 680 -4.13 -5.00 -38.65
C ASP A 680 -3.58 -6.35 -39.14
N LEU A 681 -4.44 -7.38 -39.19
CA LEU A 681 -4.04 -8.73 -39.58
C LEU A 681 -4.39 -9.10 -41.05
N ASP A 682 -5.08 -8.24 -41.77
CA ASP A 682 -5.63 -8.57 -43.10
C ASP A 682 -4.60 -9.04 -44.12
N ASP A 683 -3.39 -8.46 -44.10
CA ASP A 683 -2.30 -8.82 -45.04
C ASP A 683 -1.05 -9.32 -44.29
N VAL A 684 -1.20 -9.84 -43.06
CA VAL A 684 -0.06 -10.31 -42.22
C VAL A 684 0.14 -11.82 -42.39
N ASP A 685 1.24 -12.22 -43.02
CA ASP A 685 1.66 -13.60 -43.13
C ASP A 685 2.62 -14.00 -42.03
N PHE A 686 2.22 -14.89 -41.11
CA PHE A 686 3.05 -15.42 -40.05
C PHE A 686 3.92 -16.54 -40.62
N GLU A 687 5.15 -16.21 -40.99
CA GLU A 687 6.12 -17.20 -41.47
C GLU A 687 6.45 -18.26 -40.43
N GLY A 688 6.58 -19.52 -40.87
CA GLY A 688 6.97 -20.63 -40.02
C GLY A 688 8.30 -20.38 -39.29
N LEU A 689 8.41 -20.83 -38.02
CA LEU A 689 9.61 -20.61 -37.23
C LEU A 689 10.87 -21.17 -37.93
N GLN A 690 11.77 -20.27 -38.27
CA GLN A 690 12.98 -20.58 -39.02
C GLN A 690 14.00 -21.38 -38.15
N THR A 691 14.68 -22.35 -38.78
CA THR A 691 15.74 -23.14 -38.12
C THR A 691 17.15 -22.60 -38.43
N THR A 692 17.23 -21.55 -39.25
CA THR A 692 18.49 -20.91 -39.68
C THR A 692 19.17 -20.14 -38.54
N MET A 693 20.46 -19.84 -38.70
CA MET A 693 21.23 -19.03 -37.75
C MET A 693 20.73 -17.58 -37.73
N PRO A 694 20.81 -16.91 -36.54
CA PRO A 694 20.39 -15.50 -36.40
C PRO A 694 21.30 -14.53 -37.22
N PRO A 695 20.84 -13.31 -37.52
CA PRO A 695 19.50 -12.80 -37.15
C PRO A 695 18.39 -13.43 -38.02
N ARG A 696 17.23 -13.70 -37.39
CA ARG A 696 16.06 -14.24 -38.09
C ARG A 696 15.19 -13.09 -38.55
N LEU A 697 14.94 -13.07 -39.87
CA LEU A 697 14.13 -12.00 -40.49
C LEU A 697 12.75 -12.57 -40.80
N TYR A 698 11.78 -12.19 -39.99
CA TYR A 698 10.37 -12.42 -40.23
C TYR A 698 9.74 -11.16 -40.84
N PRO A 699 8.55 -11.23 -41.48
CA PRO A 699 7.83 -10.07 -41.93
C PRO A 699 7.66 -9.06 -40.80
N LEU A 700 7.95 -7.79 -41.08
CA LEU A 700 7.75 -6.71 -40.11
C LEU A 700 6.30 -6.21 -40.20
N VAL A 701 5.60 -6.20 -39.10
CA VAL A 701 4.24 -5.63 -39.03
C VAL A 701 4.28 -4.13 -38.89
N GLU A 702 3.33 -3.46 -39.52
CA GLU A 702 3.05 -2.06 -39.26
C GLU A 702 2.15 -1.90 -38.05
N LYS A 703 2.36 -0.83 -37.29
CA LYS A 703 1.56 -0.50 -36.12
C LYS A 703 1.08 0.93 -36.14
N GLU A 704 -0.12 1.16 -35.63
CA GLU A 704 -0.74 2.47 -35.50
C GLU A 704 -0.99 2.78 -34.02
N LEU A 705 -0.67 4.02 -33.57
CA LEU A 705 -0.96 4.46 -32.21
C LEU A 705 -2.48 4.66 -32.03
N VAL A 706 -3.10 3.90 -31.11
CA VAL A 706 -4.50 4.05 -30.73
C VAL A 706 -4.66 5.08 -29.64
N THR A 707 -3.91 4.93 -28.52
CA THR A 707 -4.03 5.86 -27.40
C THR A 707 -2.79 5.88 -26.50
N ASP A 708 -2.50 7.07 -25.95
CA ASP A 708 -1.54 7.26 -24.87
C ASP A 708 -2.25 7.09 -23.52
N LEU A 709 -1.83 6.14 -22.72
CA LEU A 709 -2.44 5.81 -21.43
C LEU A 709 -2.00 6.72 -20.27
N LYS A 710 -0.93 7.52 -20.44
CA LYS A 710 -0.43 8.40 -19.38
C LYS A 710 -1.46 9.43 -18.89
N PRO A 711 -2.28 10.08 -19.75
CA PRO A 711 -3.33 10.99 -19.29
C PRO A 711 -4.38 10.30 -18.41
N VAL A 712 -4.81 9.09 -18.79
CA VAL A 712 -5.79 8.30 -18.03
C VAL A 712 -5.22 7.94 -16.64
N MET A 713 -3.99 7.42 -16.59
CA MET A 713 -3.34 7.10 -15.31
C MET A 713 -3.18 8.34 -14.42
N LYS A 714 -2.83 9.49 -15.02
CA LYS A 714 -2.65 10.74 -14.28
C LYS A 714 -3.97 11.32 -13.75
N SER A 715 -5.10 11.05 -14.38
CA SER A 715 -6.41 11.57 -13.96
C SER A 715 -6.86 11.04 -12.59
N THR A 716 -6.22 10.00 -12.07
CA THR A 716 -6.48 9.45 -10.72
C THR A 716 -5.95 10.32 -9.57
N GLY A 717 -5.30 11.46 -9.87
CA GLY A 717 -4.61 12.30 -8.87
C GLY A 717 -3.31 11.69 -8.33
N GLY A 718 -2.97 10.46 -8.76
CA GLY A 718 -1.76 9.74 -8.39
C GLY A 718 -0.64 9.85 -9.44
N PHE A 719 0.27 8.88 -9.37
CA PHE A 719 1.39 8.79 -10.29
C PHE A 719 1.04 7.97 -11.53
N ILE A 720 1.76 8.20 -12.62
CA ILE A 720 1.82 7.25 -13.73
C ILE A 720 2.56 6.02 -13.19
N LEU A 721 1.87 4.88 -13.06
CA LEU A 721 2.44 3.64 -12.54
C LEU A 721 3.35 2.97 -13.57
N GLU A 722 4.24 2.10 -13.10
CA GLU A 722 5.24 1.45 -13.94
C GLU A 722 4.61 0.49 -14.93
N LYS A 723 3.80 -0.45 -14.43
CA LYS A 723 3.40 -1.67 -15.11
C LYS A 723 1.92 -1.63 -15.49
N VAL A 724 1.59 -1.01 -16.64
CA VAL A 724 0.30 -1.28 -17.28
C VAL A 724 0.43 -2.58 -18.07
N GLU A 725 -0.23 -3.64 -17.64
CA GLU A 725 -0.02 -5.01 -18.14
C GLU A 725 -1.28 -5.71 -18.60
N GLY A 726 -2.47 -5.34 -18.11
CA GLY A 726 -3.70 -5.94 -18.59
C GLY A 726 -4.44 -5.07 -19.60
N LEU A 727 -4.98 -5.70 -20.64
CA LEU A 727 -5.91 -5.12 -21.63
C LEU A 727 -7.00 -6.12 -21.97
N ALA A 728 -8.25 -5.82 -21.64
CA ALA A 728 -9.41 -6.59 -22.04
C ALA A 728 -10.32 -5.74 -22.94
N ILE A 729 -10.70 -6.25 -24.08
CA ILE A 729 -11.66 -5.60 -25.01
C ILE A 729 -12.85 -6.53 -25.16
N ASN A 730 -14.07 -6.05 -24.92
CA ASN A 730 -15.27 -6.84 -25.12
C ASN A 730 -15.77 -6.76 -26.57
N ASN A 731 -16.82 -7.53 -26.88
CA ASN A 731 -17.41 -7.59 -28.25
C ASN A 731 -17.93 -6.23 -28.72
N ASP A 732 -18.27 -5.31 -27.83
CA ASP A 732 -18.75 -3.96 -28.18
C ASP A 732 -17.61 -2.95 -28.39
N GLY A 733 -16.36 -3.39 -28.26
CA GLY A 733 -15.15 -2.57 -28.37
C GLY A 733 -14.82 -1.78 -27.08
N GLN A 734 -15.55 -2.00 -25.97
CA GLN A 734 -15.19 -1.39 -24.68
C GLN A 734 -13.91 -2.02 -24.16
N ALA A 735 -12.96 -1.18 -23.73
CA ALA A 735 -11.66 -1.61 -23.30
C ALA A 735 -11.40 -1.26 -21.82
N TRP A 736 -10.79 -2.20 -21.10
CA TRP A 736 -10.30 -2.02 -19.73
C TRP A 736 -8.80 -2.24 -19.69
N ILE A 737 -8.11 -1.40 -18.92
CA ILE A 737 -6.70 -1.58 -18.59
C ILE A 737 -6.53 -1.89 -17.12
N SER A 738 -5.50 -2.66 -16.79
CA SER A 738 -5.04 -2.83 -15.40
C SER A 738 -3.54 -2.59 -15.25
N THR A 739 -3.13 -2.31 -14.00
CA THR A 739 -1.72 -2.23 -13.63
C THR A 739 -1.35 -3.35 -12.67
N ASP A 740 -0.18 -3.95 -12.86
CA ASP A 740 0.43 -4.85 -11.90
C ASP A 740 1.10 -4.06 -10.77
N ASN A 741 0.79 -4.40 -9.53
CA ASN A 741 1.35 -3.80 -8.33
C ASN A 741 2.46 -4.64 -7.67
N ASP A 742 3.01 -5.64 -8.36
CA ASP A 742 4.01 -6.59 -7.81
C ASP A 742 3.57 -7.22 -6.47
N GLY A 743 2.26 -7.43 -6.25
CA GLY A 743 1.71 -7.92 -4.99
C GLY A 743 2.06 -7.01 -3.80
N THR A 744 1.98 -5.70 -4.00
CA THR A 744 2.41 -4.67 -3.04
C THR A 744 3.89 -4.86 -2.66
N GLY A 745 4.75 -5.06 -3.68
CA GLY A 745 6.19 -5.19 -3.49
C GLY A 745 6.81 -3.93 -2.89
N LYS A 746 8.01 -4.04 -2.30
CA LYS A 746 8.70 -2.94 -1.59
C LYS A 746 8.78 -1.61 -2.34
N LYS A 747 8.77 -1.63 -3.68
CA LYS A 747 8.91 -0.45 -4.53
C LYS A 747 7.59 0.01 -5.15
N SER A 748 6.50 -0.66 -4.84
CA SER A 748 5.17 -0.38 -5.33
C SER A 748 4.37 0.42 -4.31
N THR A 749 3.49 1.31 -4.78
CA THR A 749 2.47 1.96 -3.95
C THR A 749 1.37 0.99 -3.49
N GLY A 750 1.36 -0.24 -4.02
CA GLY A 750 0.27 -1.20 -3.84
C GLY A 750 -0.95 -0.92 -4.74
N GLU A 751 -1.03 0.26 -5.32
CA GLU A 751 -2.17 0.69 -6.13
C GLU A 751 -2.29 -0.11 -7.42
N THR A 752 -3.48 -0.67 -7.65
CA THR A 752 -3.87 -1.28 -8.92
C THR A 752 -4.93 -0.41 -9.59
N LEU A 753 -4.64 0.06 -10.81
CA LEU A 753 -5.64 0.67 -11.66
C LEU A 753 -6.42 -0.44 -12.37
N PHE A 754 -7.73 -0.30 -12.44
CA PHE A 754 -8.62 -1.11 -13.27
C PHE A 754 -9.66 -0.15 -13.88
N ILE A 755 -9.38 0.32 -15.08
CA ILE A 755 -10.08 1.48 -15.66
C ILE A 755 -10.66 1.12 -17.01
N ASN A 756 -11.95 1.43 -17.20
CA ASN A 756 -12.58 1.44 -18.53
C ASN A 756 -12.12 2.70 -19.27
N ILE A 757 -11.44 2.52 -20.39
CA ILE A 757 -10.91 3.61 -21.23
C ILE A 757 -11.80 3.98 -22.40
N GLY A 758 -13.02 3.41 -22.46
CA GLY A 758 -13.98 3.62 -23.53
C GLY A 758 -13.81 2.65 -24.70
N LYS A 759 -14.39 2.99 -25.83
CA LYS A 759 -14.27 2.20 -27.08
C LYS A 759 -12.95 2.51 -27.79
N ILE A 760 -12.33 1.47 -28.31
CA ILE A 760 -11.10 1.55 -29.10
C ILE A 760 -11.26 0.87 -30.44
#